data_6c139f54ba81632b61fe3c7e0e1875a2
#
_entry.id   6c139f54ba81632b61fe3c7e0e1875a2
#
_cell.length_a   1.000
_cell.length_b   1.000
_cell.length_c   1.000
_cell.angle_alpha   90.00
_cell.angle_beta   90.00
_cell.angle_gamma   90.00
#
_symmetry.space_group_name_H-M   'P 1'
#
loop_
_entity.id
_entity.type
_entity.pdbx_description
1 polymer ?
#
loop_
_entity_poly.entity_id
_entity_poly.type
_entity_poly.pdbx_seq_one_letter_code
_entity_poly.pdbx_strand_id
1 'polypeptide(L)'
;MRSAFSFLSGRSRLRSDSFRSGLREMAAIVLIVMISATARAQAAPPPAPPPEPEEKVIGGYVTHQSLELGGHIVEQSGSGPTYNTLVNIHSGPRILSQSLTMRAKDPSHATFFDNLSTSSFGYGGDPINVTVLNISKGRIYDFRGSYHRNRQYFDYNLLANPLIPPNSVPFVPALFSPHLYNTVRQITDLNLTLAPLSRFSARFGYNHNINQGPSYSTIHIGTDALLLQNWRNSTDTWTAGVDWKVDPKTTFSYDQFFTHYKGGTDWQLTGLNYRLSNGTPVSLGVNLSSVWGTPCSKPFNSDGTVNPTCNAYLAYQRSAPTRTLFPTEQLRVQSSSIPKVTMNGRLLYNDTTSNLKNFNEFFNGFSSRGSLRQSIMKGSARAERINVNGDFGVTWQITRKISASDVFDYWYFRQHGTNALIETDYTGSSMLLPPGNPTSTLTTDYQILSQKTVANTVVATWDASARARLSLGYRYRSRTIKDLDHITPIHENWGLFGAALRPTPQLRINFNFDGMYADHAFTRISPRQLQHYLVRATYQPHTWLTFSGTANIFESRDNVQTVNHLEHNRSISFGASIAPGEKWSLDMSYGYSDIFSTTILCYASTPPPPTAGPAPPVCVSVGTPYQSDGYYDQPTQYGSFGVVSSPLKRFHVNAGYRISAVNGKTTFMNIRQVTGSLQSHFQSPYAGVAWDLEPKWTWKADYNFYGYGEGLPIGPTLPRNFHANIVTLAVRYAF
;
A
#
# COMPACT_ATOMS: atom_id res chain seq x y z
N MET A 1 6.59 -25.55 -28.28
CA MET A 1 6.11 -26.35 -27.14
C MET A 1 7.17 -27.20 -26.43
N ARG A 2 8.45 -27.16 -26.81
CA ARG A 2 9.54 -27.94 -26.17
C ARG A 2 10.52 -27.14 -25.31
N SER A 3 10.34 -25.84 -25.12
CA SER A 3 11.24 -24.97 -24.35
C SER A 3 10.70 -24.53 -22.97
N ALA A 4 9.52 -24.98 -22.56
CA ALA A 4 8.88 -24.57 -21.30
C ALA A 4 9.20 -25.46 -20.09
N PHE A 5 9.89 -26.59 -20.25
CA PHE A 5 10.13 -27.56 -19.18
C PHE A 5 11.58 -27.65 -18.66
N SER A 6 12.50 -26.86 -19.18
CA SER A 6 13.92 -26.97 -18.81
C SER A 6 14.40 -26.03 -17.71
N PHE A 7 13.52 -25.25 -17.06
CA PHE A 7 13.92 -24.23 -16.08
C PHE A 7 13.73 -24.60 -14.61
N LEU A 8 13.36 -25.84 -14.30
CA LEU A 8 13.16 -26.29 -12.90
C LEU A 8 14.37 -26.99 -12.25
N SER A 9 15.56 -26.97 -12.88
CA SER A 9 16.74 -27.65 -12.31
C SER A 9 17.91 -26.74 -11.94
N GLY A 10 17.65 -25.52 -11.51
CA GLY A 10 18.67 -24.65 -10.90
C GLY A 10 18.80 -24.93 -9.39
N ARG A 11 19.69 -25.87 -9.01
CA ARG A 11 20.06 -26.10 -7.61
C ARG A 11 20.82 -24.91 -7.04
N SER A 12 20.14 -23.99 -6.36
CA SER A 12 20.78 -23.10 -5.38
C SER A 12 20.70 -23.76 -4.01
N ARG A 13 21.80 -24.31 -3.54
CA ARG A 13 21.95 -24.73 -2.13
C ARG A 13 22.07 -23.46 -1.29
N LEU A 14 20.95 -23.00 -0.77
CA LEU A 14 20.92 -21.98 0.29
C LEU A 14 20.85 -22.70 1.64
N ARG A 15 21.80 -22.40 2.49
CA ARG A 15 21.77 -22.75 3.93
C ARG A 15 20.60 -22.01 4.57
N SER A 16 19.50 -22.73 4.81
CA SER A 16 18.36 -22.26 5.58
C SER A 16 18.12 -23.21 6.78
N ASP A 17 19.13 -23.34 7.63
CA ASP A 17 19.02 -24.28 8.76
C ASP A 17 17.97 -23.84 9.79
N SER A 18 17.72 -22.54 9.96
CA SER A 18 16.67 -22.02 10.85
C SER A 18 15.25 -22.22 10.31
N PHE A 19 15.07 -22.18 8.98
CA PHE A 19 13.75 -22.40 8.37
C PHE A 19 13.40 -23.90 8.31
N ARG A 20 14.40 -24.76 8.14
CA ARG A 20 14.20 -26.21 8.17
C ARG A 20 13.85 -26.74 9.56
N SER A 21 14.34 -26.10 10.64
CA SER A 21 13.95 -26.46 12.00
C SER A 21 12.48 -26.11 12.27
N GLY A 22 12.04 -24.89 11.91
CA GLY A 22 10.64 -24.47 12.08
C GLY A 22 9.64 -25.30 11.27
N LEU A 23 9.99 -25.70 10.03
CA LEU A 23 9.16 -26.58 9.22
C LEU A 23 9.11 -28.02 9.75
N ARG A 24 10.21 -28.53 10.35
CA ARG A 24 10.21 -29.84 11.00
C ARG A 24 9.39 -29.86 12.29
N GLU A 25 9.42 -28.80 13.07
CA GLU A 25 8.59 -28.64 14.26
C GLU A 25 7.10 -28.50 13.89
N MET A 26 6.76 -27.74 12.83
CA MET A 26 5.40 -27.67 12.30
C MET A 26 4.91 -29.03 11.81
N ALA A 27 5.74 -29.79 11.08
CA ALA A 27 5.38 -31.13 10.61
C ALA A 27 5.17 -32.10 11.76
N ALA A 28 5.96 -32.02 12.84
CA ALA A 28 5.81 -32.85 14.03
C ALA A 28 4.53 -32.54 14.81
N ILE A 29 4.15 -31.26 14.95
CA ILE A 29 2.91 -30.83 15.61
C ILE A 29 1.69 -31.27 14.79
N VAL A 30 1.73 -31.13 13.46
CA VAL A 30 0.66 -31.62 12.57
C VAL A 30 0.52 -33.16 12.65
N LEU A 31 1.61 -33.89 12.77
CA LEU A 31 1.58 -35.36 12.90
C LEU A 31 0.99 -35.82 14.24
N ILE A 32 1.27 -35.08 15.33
CA ILE A 32 0.72 -35.42 16.67
C ILE A 32 -0.80 -35.13 16.71
N VAL A 33 -1.27 -34.05 16.05
CA VAL A 33 -2.71 -33.77 15.96
C VAL A 33 -3.45 -34.78 15.08
N MET A 34 -2.80 -35.30 14.03
CA MET A 34 -3.41 -36.31 13.14
C MET A 34 -3.59 -37.68 13.81
N ILE A 35 -2.73 -38.05 14.74
CA ILE A 35 -2.79 -39.36 15.41
C ILE A 35 -3.91 -39.45 16.46
N SER A 36 -4.36 -38.29 17.00
CA SER A 36 -5.44 -38.27 18.01
C SER A 36 -6.86 -38.27 17.41
N ALA A 37 -7.02 -38.16 16.09
CA ALA A 37 -8.33 -37.97 15.43
C ALA A 37 -9.06 -39.27 15.00
N THR A 38 -8.57 -40.46 15.36
CA THR A 38 -9.17 -41.73 14.93
C THR A 38 -10.29 -42.28 15.85
N ALA A 39 -10.80 -41.50 16.79
CA ALA A 39 -11.95 -41.94 17.60
C ALA A 39 -13.26 -41.71 16.83
N ARG A 40 -13.90 -42.78 16.41
CA ARG A 40 -15.23 -42.80 15.79
C ARG A 40 -16.28 -42.24 16.76
N ALA A 41 -16.88 -41.11 16.43
CA ALA A 41 -18.07 -40.60 17.10
C ALA A 41 -19.33 -41.00 16.30
N GLN A 42 -20.20 -41.80 16.94
CA GLN A 42 -21.57 -41.97 16.51
C GLN A 42 -22.35 -40.64 16.63
N ALA A 43 -23.07 -40.30 15.58
CA ALA A 43 -23.90 -39.11 15.57
C ALA A 43 -25.03 -39.21 16.62
N ALA A 44 -24.99 -38.35 17.60
CA ALA A 44 -26.11 -38.06 18.49
C ALA A 44 -27.09 -37.11 17.79
N PRO A 45 -28.40 -37.16 18.08
CA PRO A 45 -29.38 -36.23 17.52
C PRO A 45 -29.01 -34.77 17.93
N PRO A 46 -29.32 -33.78 17.09
CA PRO A 46 -28.97 -32.40 17.37
C PRO A 46 -29.56 -31.99 18.72
N PRO A 47 -28.80 -31.37 19.61
CA PRO A 47 -29.32 -30.82 20.85
C PRO A 47 -30.36 -29.76 20.53
N ALA A 48 -31.42 -29.66 21.33
CA ALA A 48 -32.38 -28.59 21.26
C ALA A 48 -31.65 -27.24 21.29
N PRO A 49 -32.12 -26.25 20.48
CA PRO A 49 -31.49 -24.93 20.50
C PRO A 49 -31.45 -24.41 21.95
N PRO A 50 -30.35 -23.80 22.38
CA PRO A 50 -30.29 -23.20 23.71
C PRO A 50 -31.46 -22.21 23.85
N PRO A 51 -32.04 -22.05 25.04
CA PRO A 51 -33.09 -21.08 25.26
C PRO A 51 -32.58 -19.72 24.78
N GLU A 52 -33.33 -19.06 23.91
CA GLU A 52 -33.00 -17.71 23.45
C GLU A 52 -32.78 -16.85 24.68
N PRO A 53 -31.69 -16.09 24.74
CA PRO A 53 -31.48 -15.15 25.83
C PRO A 53 -32.69 -14.23 25.90
N GLU A 54 -33.24 -14.01 27.11
CA GLU A 54 -34.37 -13.09 27.32
C GLU A 54 -34.13 -11.78 26.61
N GLU A 55 -34.92 -11.50 25.55
CA GLU A 55 -34.77 -10.29 24.74
C GLU A 55 -35.09 -9.08 25.61
N LYS A 56 -34.07 -8.29 25.95
CA LYS A 56 -34.27 -7.04 26.72
C LYS A 56 -34.92 -6.00 25.81
N VAL A 57 -36.17 -5.68 26.09
CA VAL A 57 -36.92 -4.66 25.37
C VAL A 57 -36.82 -3.32 26.11
N ILE A 58 -36.21 -2.31 25.48
CA ILE A 58 -36.08 -0.95 26.00
C ILE A 58 -36.77 0.00 25.02
N GLY A 59 -37.79 0.72 25.45
CA GLY A 59 -38.47 1.70 24.61
C GLY A 59 -39.07 1.13 23.30
N GLY A 60 -39.48 -0.13 23.30
CA GLY A 60 -39.99 -0.80 22.10
C GLY A 60 -38.93 -1.44 21.20
N TYR A 61 -37.67 -1.40 21.62
CA TYR A 61 -36.55 -1.99 20.88
C TYR A 61 -35.94 -3.20 21.60
N VAL A 62 -35.71 -4.29 20.90
CA VAL A 62 -34.86 -5.37 21.35
C VAL A 62 -33.44 -4.89 21.33
N THR A 63 -32.82 -4.85 22.50
CA THR A 63 -31.52 -4.21 22.70
C THR A 63 -30.48 -5.22 23.16
N HIS A 64 -29.35 -5.29 22.45
CA HIS A 64 -28.16 -6.03 22.85
C HIS A 64 -26.99 -5.07 22.97
N GLN A 65 -26.33 -5.07 24.10
CA GLN A 65 -25.16 -4.23 24.36
C GLN A 65 -24.04 -5.08 24.92
N SER A 66 -22.82 -4.79 24.52
CA SER A 66 -21.63 -5.40 25.14
C SER A 66 -20.53 -4.37 25.35
N LEU A 67 -19.80 -4.54 26.43
CA LEU A 67 -18.62 -3.76 26.78
C LEU A 67 -17.50 -4.70 27.19
N GLU A 68 -16.33 -4.56 26.57
CA GLU A 68 -15.14 -5.32 26.89
C GLU A 68 -14.06 -4.37 27.41
N LEU A 69 -13.78 -4.49 28.69
CA LEU A 69 -12.76 -3.73 29.40
C LEU A 69 -11.58 -4.63 29.72
N GLY A 70 -10.39 -4.11 29.56
CA GLY A 70 -9.19 -4.88 29.82
C GLY A 70 -7.93 -4.04 29.74
N GLY A 71 -6.84 -4.67 29.37
CA GLY A 71 -5.58 -3.97 29.19
C GLY A 71 -4.49 -4.87 28.67
N HIS A 72 -3.42 -4.24 28.24
CA HIS A 72 -2.21 -4.91 27.78
C HIS A 72 -1.11 -4.83 28.82
N ILE A 73 -0.39 -5.92 29.00
CA ILE A 73 0.88 -6.02 29.72
C ILE A 73 1.92 -6.35 28.65
N VAL A 74 2.87 -5.46 28.46
CA VAL A 74 3.88 -5.56 27.40
C VAL A 74 5.26 -5.61 28.05
N GLU A 75 6.01 -6.65 27.70
CA GLU A 75 7.42 -6.79 27.98
C GLU A 75 8.17 -6.78 26.64
N GLN A 76 9.06 -5.82 26.43
CA GLN A 76 9.78 -5.65 25.17
C GLN A 76 11.28 -5.57 25.45
N SER A 77 12.05 -6.26 24.60
CA SER A 77 13.52 -6.22 24.59
C SER A 77 14.03 -5.95 23.16
N GLY A 78 15.21 -5.37 23.05
CA GLY A 78 15.81 -4.98 21.78
C GLY A 78 15.35 -3.60 21.30
N SER A 79 15.21 -3.41 20.00
CA SER A 79 14.92 -2.11 19.39
C SER A 79 13.49 -1.64 19.65
N GLY A 80 13.33 -0.67 20.55
CA GLY A 80 12.05 0.01 20.80
C GLY A 80 11.50 0.76 19.57
N PRO A 81 12.32 1.51 18.82
CA PRO A 81 11.87 2.15 17.59
C PRO A 81 11.30 1.18 16.55
N THR A 82 11.96 0.05 16.30
CA THR A 82 11.47 -0.95 15.36
C THR A 82 10.21 -1.65 15.89
N TYR A 83 10.13 -1.92 17.19
CA TYR A 83 8.92 -2.43 17.83
C TYR A 83 7.73 -1.48 17.63
N ASN A 84 7.93 -0.17 17.87
CA ASN A 84 6.88 0.82 17.65
C ASN A 84 6.46 0.92 16.18
N THR A 85 7.38 0.70 15.23
CA THR A 85 7.07 0.70 13.81
C THR A 85 6.20 -0.50 13.40
N LEU A 86 6.47 -1.70 13.94
CA LEU A 86 5.85 -2.94 13.49
C LEU A 86 4.66 -3.39 14.36
N VAL A 87 4.65 -3.06 15.65
CA VAL A 87 3.65 -3.56 16.61
C VAL A 87 2.91 -2.43 17.32
N ASN A 88 3.63 -1.49 17.96
CA ASN A 88 3.08 -0.28 18.59
C ASN A 88 1.97 -0.51 19.63
N ILE A 89 2.02 -1.59 20.40
CA ILE A 89 1.12 -1.87 21.50
C ILE A 89 1.84 -1.59 22.82
N HIS A 90 1.22 -0.83 23.71
CA HIS A 90 1.81 -0.42 24.99
C HIS A 90 0.97 -0.89 26.16
N SER A 91 1.62 -1.11 27.31
CA SER A 91 0.93 -1.47 28.55
C SER A 91 -0.07 -0.42 29.01
N GLY A 92 -1.16 -0.85 29.60
CA GLY A 92 -2.17 0.02 30.22
C GLY A 92 -3.60 -0.42 29.97
N PRO A 93 -4.56 0.23 30.64
CA PRO A 93 -5.97 -0.09 30.52
C PRO A 93 -6.54 0.27 29.15
N ARG A 94 -7.54 -0.48 28.68
CA ARG A 94 -8.17 -0.32 27.36
C ARG A 94 -9.67 -0.53 27.44
N ILE A 95 -10.38 0.18 26.57
CA ILE A 95 -11.71 -0.23 26.11
C ILE A 95 -11.47 -1.03 24.82
N LEU A 96 -11.36 -2.35 24.95
CA LEU A 96 -11.00 -3.22 23.84
C LEU A 96 -12.09 -3.27 22.79
N SER A 97 -13.34 -3.39 23.21
CA SER A 97 -14.49 -3.31 22.32
C SER A 97 -15.76 -2.86 23.04
N GLN A 98 -16.64 -2.21 22.30
CA GLN A 98 -18.01 -1.97 22.72
C GLN A 98 -18.95 -2.14 21.52
N SER A 99 -20.16 -2.62 21.78
CA SER A 99 -21.21 -2.71 20.77
C SER A 99 -22.57 -2.44 21.35
N LEU A 100 -23.44 -1.85 20.54
CA LEU A 100 -24.87 -1.67 20.82
C LEU A 100 -25.65 -1.99 19.55
N THR A 101 -26.61 -2.89 19.66
CA THR A 101 -27.60 -3.13 18.60
C THR A 101 -29.00 -2.94 19.16
N MET A 102 -29.83 -2.23 18.44
CA MET A 102 -31.22 -2.00 18.78
C MET A 102 -32.08 -2.30 17.53
N ARG A 103 -33.04 -3.18 17.68
CA ARG A 103 -33.98 -3.55 16.62
C ARG A 103 -35.40 -3.32 17.09
N ALA A 104 -36.18 -2.57 16.34
CA ALA A 104 -37.57 -2.34 16.66
C ALA A 104 -38.35 -3.66 16.75
N LYS A 105 -39.08 -3.87 17.86
CA LYS A 105 -39.94 -5.03 18.03
C LYS A 105 -41.10 -4.99 17.06
N ASP A 106 -41.62 -3.78 16.82
CA ASP A 106 -42.62 -3.48 15.80
C ASP A 106 -42.15 -2.30 14.94
N PRO A 107 -41.66 -2.56 13.71
CA PRO A 107 -41.20 -1.51 12.80
C PRO A 107 -42.28 -0.50 12.40
N SER A 108 -43.58 -0.87 12.48
CA SER A 108 -44.67 0.02 12.15
C SER A 108 -44.89 1.14 13.18
N HIS A 109 -44.51 0.90 14.43
CA HIS A 109 -44.64 1.84 15.53
C HIS A 109 -43.29 2.50 15.90
N ALA A 110 -42.19 2.09 15.32
CA ALA A 110 -40.89 2.69 15.56
C ALA A 110 -40.83 4.12 15.00
N THR A 111 -40.48 5.11 15.81
CA THR A 111 -40.52 6.52 15.39
C THR A 111 -39.30 6.92 14.61
N PHE A 112 -38.09 6.60 15.08
CA PHE A 112 -36.85 7.13 14.52
C PHE A 112 -36.09 6.13 13.62
N PHE A 113 -35.97 4.86 14.03
CA PHE A 113 -35.24 3.83 13.28
C PHE A 113 -35.85 2.46 13.52
N ASP A 114 -35.61 1.53 12.58
CA ASP A 114 -35.95 0.12 12.75
C ASP A 114 -34.76 -0.67 13.28
N ASN A 115 -33.56 -0.30 12.83
CA ASN A 115 -32.31 -0.89 13.27
C ASN A 115 -31.27 0.21 13.55
N LEU A 116 -30.58 0.07 14.67
CA LEU A 116 -29.39 0.84 15.03
C LEU A 116 -28.32 -0.15 15.42
N SER A 117 -27.14 -0.03 14.86
CA SER A 117 -25.95 -0.75 15.34
C SER A 117 -24.77 0.19 15.44
N THR A 118 -24.06 0.13 16.55
CA THR A 118 -22.77 0.79 16.71
C THR A 118 -21.78 -0.17 17.32
N SER A 119 -20.54 -0.07 16.85
CA SER A 119 -19.43 -0.80 17.43
C SER A 119 -18.18 0.06 17.41
N SER A 120 -17.35 -0.08 18.44
CA SER A 120 -16.06 0.57 18.47
C SER A 120 -15.02 -0.29 19.18
N PHE A 121 -13.75 -0.12 18.79
CA PHE A 121 -12.63 -0.83 19.40
C PHE A 121 -11.33 -0.01 19.39
N GLY A 122 -10.36 -0.44 20.20
CA GLY A 122 -9.01 0.09 20.24
C GLY A 122 -8.85 1.40 21.03
N TYR A 123 -9.82 1.79 21.85
CA TYR A 123 -9.74 3.01 22.63
C TYR A 123 -8.94 2.82 23.93
N GLY A 124 -8.25 3.87 24.32
CA GLY A 124 -7.41 3.89 25.54
C GLY A 124 -5.91 3.80 25.26
N GLY A 125 -5.47 3.89 23.97
CA GLY A 125 -4.05 3.98 23.61
C GLY A 125 -3.58 3.04 22.53
N ASP A 126 -4.44 2.23 21.94
CA ASP A 126 -4.10 1.39 20.80
C ASP A 126 -3.80 2.25 19.56
N PRO A 127 -2.94 1.76 18.65
CA PRO A 127 -2.58 2.50 17.45
C PRO A 127 -3.76 2.68 16.49
N ILE A 128 -4.74 1.79 16.54
CA ILE A 128 -5.90 1.79 15.65
C ILE A 128 -7.16 1.95 16.52
N ASN A 129 -7.95 2.99 16.20
CA ASN A 129 -9.25 3.21 16.81
C ASN A 129 -10.30 3.23 15.69
N VAL A 130 -11.37 2.48 15.87
CA VAL A 130 -12.46 2.41 14.90
C VAL A 130 -13.80 2.54 15.61
N THR A 131 -14.70 3.32 15.02
CA THR A 131 -16.12 3.37 15.40
C THR A 131 -16.95 3.27 14.13
N VAL A 132 -17.96 2.42 14.17
CA VAL A 132 -18.94 2.27 13.07
C VAL A 132 -20.32 2.48 13.65
N LEU A 133 -21.16 3.21 12.92
CA LEU A 133 -22.56 3.48 13.25
C LEU A 133 -23.43 3.19 12.01
N ASN A 134 -24.43 2.34 12.16
CA ASN A 134 -25.44 2.10 11.13
C ASN A 134 -26.81 2.36 11.72
N ILE A 135 -27.64 3.13 11.01
CA ILE A 135 -29.01 3.42 11.40
C ILE A 135 -29.86 3.27 10.15
N SER A 136 -30.94 2.51 10.26
CA SER A 136 -31.86 2.35 9.12
C SER A 136 -33.31 2.38 9.56
N LYS A 137 -34.18 2.89 8.66
CA LYS A 137 -35.61 2.92 8.85
C LYS A 137 -36.31 2.47 7.55
N GLY A 138 -36.56 1.19 7.45
CA GLY A 138 -37.32 0.54 6.38
C GLY A 138 -37.04 1.08 4.99
N ARG A 139 -38.07 1.72 4.39
CA ARG A 139 -37.96 2.33 3.06
C ARG A 139 -37.57 3.80 3.06
N ILE A 140 -37.36 4.40 4.25
CA ILE A 140 -37.18 5.86 4.38
C ILE A 140 -35.70 6.23 4.24
N TYR A 141 -34.84 5.63 5.05
CA TYR A 141 -33.41 5.94 4.97
C TYR A 141 -32.49 4.81 5.47
N ASP A 142 -31.27 4.82 5.01
CA ASP A 142 -30.11 4.04 5.49
C ASP A 142 -28.96 5.02 5.71
N PHE A 143 -28.47 5.12 6.94
CA PHE A 143 -27.32 5.93 7.32
C PHE A 143 -26.20 5.06 7.82
N ARG A 144 -24.98 5.30 7.31
CA ARG A 144 -23.74 4.64 7.73
C ARG A 144 -22.69 5.68 8.03
N GLY A 145 -22.15 5.62 9.25
CA GLY A 145 -21.04 6.43 9.67
C GLY A 145 -19.89 5.59 10.13
N SER A 146 -18.67 5.98 9.81
CA SER A 146 -17.47 5.38 10.35
C SER A 146 -16.43 6.44 10.71
N TYR A 147 -15.70 6.19 11.77
CA TYR A 147 -14.50 6.92 12.15
C TYR A 147 -13.37 5.95 12.34
N HIS A 148 -12.25 6.23 11.71
CA HIS A 148 -11.04 5.44 11.78
C HIS A 148 -9.84 6.34 12.05
N ARG A 149 -9.06 6.02 13.09
CA ARG A 149 -7.80 6.68 13.42
C ARG A 149 -6.70 5.64 13.48
N ASN A 150 -5.60 5.91 12.78
CA ASN A 150 -4.39 5.09 12.80
C ASN A 150 -3.19 5.96 13.15
N ARG A 151 -2.38 5.51 14.11
CA ARG A 151 -1.08 6.09 14.45
C ARG A 151 0.00 5.08 14.08
N GLN A 152 0.85 5.44 13.15
CA GLN A 152 1.95 4.62 12.67
C GLN A 152 3.27 5.30 12.94
N TYR A 153 4.22 4.56 13.49
CA TYR A 153 5.59 5.02 13.70
C TYR A 153 6.49 4.58 12.56
N PHE A 154 7.51 5.39 12.30
CA PHE A 154 8.58 5.11 11.34
C PHE A 154 9.92 5.27 12.03
N ASP A 155 10.69 4.20 12.04
CA ASP A 155 12.05 4.16 12.53
C ASP A 155 13.03 4.44 11.37
N TYR A 156 13.60 5.63 11.35
CA TYR A 156 14.58 6.04 10.36
C TYR A 156 15.96 5.59 10.78
N ASN A 157 16.56 4.66 10.04
CA ASN A 157 17.92 4.21 10.27
C ASN A 157 18.91 5.26 9.78
N LEU A 158 19.24 6.24 10.63
CA LEU A 158 20.13 7.33 10.28
C LEU A 158 21.58 6.88 10.38
N LEU A 159 22.27 6.98 9.26
CA LEU A 159 23.71 6.74 9.17
C LEU A 159 24.42 8.04 8.85
N ALA A 160 25.49 8.31 9.57
CA ALA A 160 26.35 9.43 9.31
C ALA A 160 27.79 8.95 9.15
N ASN A 161 28.42 9.41 8.09
CA ASN A 161 29.86 9.27 7.99
C ASN A 161 30.46 10.57 7.43
N PRO A 162 30.87 11.48 8.28
CA PRO A 162 31.36 12.79 7.87
C PRO A 162 32.74 12.74 7.17
N LEU A 163 33.43 11.61 7.17
CA LEU A 163 34.81 11.51 6.70
C LEU A 163 34.97 10.63 5.46
N ILE A 164 33.92 10.25 4.78
CA ILE A 164 34.03 9.24 3.74
C ILE A 164 34.68 9.72 2.46
N PRO A 165 35.86 9.22 2.16
CA PRO A 165 36.19 8.74 0.82
C PRO A 165 35.48 7.42 0.57
N PRO A 166 35.05 7.12 -0.66
CA PRO A 166 34.19 6.00 -0.99
C PRO A 166 34.59 4.60 -0.52
N ASN A 167 35.82 4.39 -0.04
CA ASN A 167 36.39 3.06 0.10
C ASN A 167 36.94 2.72 1.48
N SER A 168 36.82 3.56 2.51
CA SER A 168 37.74 3.38 3.65
C SER A 168 37.16 3.35 5.06
N VAL A 169 35.92 3.67 5.29
CA VAL A 169 35.39 3.73 6.66
C VAL A 169 34.00 3.15 6.77
N PRO A 170 33.71 2.32 7.78
CA PRO A 170 32.39 1.80 8.02
C PRO A 170 31.40 2.94 8.29
N PHE A 171 30.16 2.79 7.80
CA PHE A 171 29.07 3.69 8.12
C PHE A 171 28.81 3.69 9.63
N VAL A 172 28.72 4.87 10.22
CA VAL A 172 28.56 5.03 11.67
C VAL A 172 27.10 5.46 11.93
N PRO A 173 26.38 4.76 12.83
CA PRO A 173 25.04 5.18 13.20
C PRO A 173 25.05 6.56 13.85
N ALA A 174 24.10 7.43 13.44
CA ALA A 174 23.82 8.69 14.12
C ALA A 174 22.97 8.40 15.35
N LEU A 175 23.63 7.96 16.44
CA LEU A 175 23.00 7.68 17.72
C LEU A 175 22.57 8.98 18.41
N PHE A 176 21.63 8.87 19.36
CA PHE A 176 21.10 9.97 20.15
C PHE A 176 20.38 11.07 19.35
N SER A 177 20.03 10.77 18.13
CA SER A 177 19.23 11.65 17.27
C SER A 177 17.77 11.21 17.31
N PRO A 178 16.80 12.12 17.21
CA PRO A 178 15.42 11.73 16.97
C PRO A 178 15.33 10.99 15.64
N HIS A 179 15.03 9.72 15.67
CA HIS A 179 14.89 8.90 14.47
C HIS A 179 13.57 8.13 14.41
N LEU A 180 12.72 8.30 15.43
CA LEU A 180 11.40 7.70 15.50
C LEU A 180 10.33 8.79 15.39
N TYR A 181 9.57 8.82 14.32
CA TYR A 181 8.48 9.75 14.12
C TYR A 181 7.16 9.02 13.89
N ASN A 182 6.07 9.67 14.21
CA ASN A 182 4.75 9.11 13.96
C ASN A 182 3.93 9.92 12.99
N THR A 183 3.15 9.23 12.18
CA THR A 183 2.09 9.80 11.37
C THR A 183 0.74 9.42 11.95
N VAL A 184 -0.22 10.32 11.86
CA VAL A 184 -1.59 10.08 12.29
C VAL A 184 -2.50 10.27 11.09
N ARG A 185 -3.26 9.23 10.77
CA ARG A 185 -4.32 9.28 9.77
C ARG A 185 -5.68 9.17 10.46
N GLN A 186 -6.59 10.06 10.11
CA GLN A 186 -7.98 10.05 10.59
C GLN A 186 -8.89 10.09 9.37
N ILE A 187 -9.87 9.21 9.37
CA ILE A 187 -10.88 9.14 8.30
C ILE A 187 -12.24 9.13 8.97
N THR A 188 -13.08 10.05 8.55
CA THR A 188 -14.52 10.05 8.87
C THR A 188 -15.28 9.86 7.57
N ASP A 189 -16.18 8.90 7.55
CA ASP A 189 -17.00 8.58 6.38
C ASP A 189 -18.46 8.51 6.81
N LEU A 190 -19.31 9.34 6.22
CA LEU A 190 -20.73 9.45 6.50
C LEU A 190 -21.51 9.28 5.20
N ASN A 191 -22.43 8.34 5.16
CA ASN A 191 -23.24 8.04 3.99
C ASN A 191 -24.70 7.93 4.37
N LEU A 192 -25.55 8.69 3.70
CA LEU A 192 -27.01 8.67 3.87
C LEU A 192 -27.66 8.33 2.52
N THR A 193 -28.48 7.30 2.52
CA THR A 193 -29.34 6.96 1.39
C THR A 193 -30.79 7.19 1.77
N LEU A 194 -31.49 8.02 1.03
CA LEU A 194 -32.92 8.27 1.20
C LEU A 194 -33.72 7.44 0.21
N ALA A 195 -34.82 6.92 0.66
CA ALA A 195 -35.77 6.10 -0.12
C ALA A 195 -35.10 4.93 -0.89
N PRO A 196 -34.27 4.07 -0.23
CA PRO A 196 -33.38 3.10 -0.91
C PRO A 196 -34.10 2.06 -1.75
N LEU A 197 -35.39 1.80 -1.49
CA LEU A 197 -36.21 0.81 -2.22
C LEU A 197 -37.15 1.43 -3.23
N SER A 198 -37.16 2.76 -3.39
CA SER A 198 -38.06 3.44 -4.33
C SER A 198 -37.50 3.47 -5.75
N ARG A 199 -38.32 3.96 -6.70
CA ARG A 199 -37.84 4.23 -8.07
C ARG A 199 -36.79 5.32 -8.12
N PHE A 200 -36.85 6.29 -7.18
CA PHE A 200 -35.87 7.33 -7.00
C PHE A 200 -35.25 7.17 -5.60
N SER A 201 -33.96 7.03 -5.53
CA SER A 201 -33.24 7.10 -4.27
C SER A 201 -32.17 8.18 -4.35
N ALA A 202 -32.03 8.96 -3.26
CA ALA A 202 -31.00 9.98 -3.17
C ALA A 202 -29.90 9.53 -2.21
N ARG A 203 -28.66 9.85 -2.55
CA ARG A 203 -27.48 9.52 -1.76
C ARG A 203 -26.72 10.80 -1.42
N PHE A 204 -26.29 10.91 -0.18
CA PHE A 204 -25.44 11.99 0.31
C PHE A 204 -24.27 11.35 1.05
N GLY A 205 -23.08 11.84 0.79
CA GLY A 205 -21.88 11.38 1.42
C GLY A 205 -20.99 12.55 1.88
N TYR A 206 -20.28 12.32 2.98
CA TYR A 206 -19.20 13.19 3.42
C TYR A 206 -18.04 12.32 3.88
N ASN A 207 -16.88 12.53 3.27
CA ASN A 207 -15.63 11.92 3.67
C ASN A 207 -14.64 13.00 4.08
N HIS A 208 -14.10 12.88 5.29
CA HIS A 208 -13.03 13.73 5.81
C HIS A 208 -11.82 12.88 6.13
N ASN A 209 -10.70 13.15 5.48
CA ASN A 209 -9.46 12.42 5.66
C ASN A 209 -8.34 13.39 6.01
N ILE A 210 -7.73 13.21 7.18
CA ILE A 210 -6.53 13.93 7.61
C ILE A 210 -5.38 12.92 7.66
N ASN A 211 -4.24 13.32 7.08
CA ASN A 211 -2.99 12.61 7.22
C ASN A 211 -1.90 13.63 7.57
N GLN A 212 -1.24 13.45 8.70
CA GLN A 212 -0.28 14.41 9.23
C GLN A 212 0.85 13.73 10.00
N GLY A 213 1.97 14.39 10.05
CA GLY A 213 3.07 13.97 10.91
C GLY A 213 4.38 14.62 10.48
N PRO A 214 5.43 14.49 11.30
CA PRO A 214 6.78 14.69 10.84
C PRO A 214 7.28 13.46 10.06
N SER A 215 8.18 13.73 9.12
CA SER A 215 8.98 12.72 8.43
C SER A 215 10.33 13.33 8.06
N TYR A 216 11.30 12.49 7.66
CA TYR A 216 12.48 12.99 7.03
C TYR A 216 12.32 13.09 5.51
N SER A 217 13.00 14.07 4.94
CA SER A 217 13.18 14.27 3.52
C SER A 217 14.63 14.67 3.26
N THR A 218 15.01 14.73 2.00
CA THR A 218 16.35 15.15 1.59
C THR A 218 16.27 16.24 0.54
N ILE A 219 17.29 17.08 0.49
CA ILE A 219 17.51 18.05 -0.57
C ILE A 219 18.97 18.04 -0.98
N HIS A 220 19.22 18.36 -2.25
CA HIS A 220 20.56 18.48 -2.80
C HIS A 220 20.76 19.85 -3.47
N ILE A 221 21.56 20.70 -2.83
CA ILE A 221 22.11 21.94 -3.41
C ILE A 221 23.62 21.88 -3.21
N GLY A 222 24.34 21.30 -4.17
CA GLY A 222 25.77 21.05 -4.07
C GLY A 222 26.17 19.94 -3.09
N THR A 223 25.33 19.62 -2.11
CA THR A 223 25.46 18.49 -1.19
C THR A 223 24.10 18.03 -0.74
N ASP A 224 24.03 16.80 -0.23
CA ASP A 224 22.81 16.26 0.35
C ASP A 224 22.62 16.74 1.78
N ALA A 225 21.41 17.16 2.12
CA ALA A 225 21.03 17.47 3.49
C ALA A 225 19.76 16.72 3.90
N LEU A 226 19.74 16.27 5.14
CA LEU A 226 18.56 15.68 5.75
C LEU A 226 17.70 16.78 6.36
N LEU A 227 16.42 16.81 5.96
CA LEU A 227 15.44 17.80 6.39
C LEU A 227 14.36 17.17 7.22
N LEU A 228 13.91 17.86 8.26
CA LEU A 228 12.64 17.56 8.90
C LEU A 228 11.52 18.12 8.01
N GLN A 229 10.59 17.26 7.63
CA GLN A 229 9.42 17.59 6.85
C GLN A 229 8.19 17.51 7.76
N ASN A 230 7.59 18.66 8.09
CA ASN A 230 6.30 18.70 8.77
C ASN A 230 5.20 18.85 7.72
N TRP A 231 4.23 17.96 7.73
CA TRP A 231 3.18 17.98 6.73
C TRP A 231 1.82 17.67 7.36
N ARG A 232 0.81 18.31 6.80
CA ARG A 232 -0.59 18.07 7.12
C ARG A 232 -1.41 18.16 5.85
N ASN A 233 -2.01 17.07 5.48
CA ASN A 233 -2.89 16.95 4.33
C ASN A 233 -4.31 16.66 4.82
N SER A 234 -5.28 17.43 4.37
CA SER A 234 -6.69 17.17 4.61
C SER A 234 -7.44 17.12 3.29
N THR A 235 -8.38 16.19 3.21
CA THR A 235 -9.27 16.04 2.05
C THR A 235 -10.69 16.00 2.57
N ASP A 236 -11.52 16.88 2.06
CA ASP A 236 -12.97 16.92 2.30
C ASP A 236 -13.68 16.57 1.01
N THR A 237 -14.50 15.52 1.00
CA THR A 237 -15.28 15.10 -0.16
C THR A 237 -16.76 15.08 0.21
N TRP A 238 -17.55 15.87 -0.49
CA TRP A 238 -19.01 15.84 -0.43
C TRP A 238 -19.53 15.11 -1.67
N THR A 239 -20.49 14.24 -1.46
CA THR A 239 -21.13 13.48 -2.53
C THR A 239 -22.63 13.73 -2.50
N ALA A 240 -23.21 13.99 -3.66
CA ALA A 240 -24.65 13.97 -3.86
C ALA A 240 -24.95 13.08 -5.07
N GLY A 241 -25.88 12.16 -4.93
CA GLY A 241 -26.22 11.23 -6.01
C GLY A 241 -27.69 10.87 -6.05
N VAL A 242 -28.13 10.44 -7.21
CA VAL A 242 -29.50 9.97 -7.45
C VAL A 242 -29.46 8.69 -8.27
N ASP A 243 -30.21 7.68 -7.83
CA ASP A 243 -30.52 6.49 -8.63
C ASP A 243 -31.94 6.55 -9.14
N TRP A 244 -32.13 6.37 -10.43
CA TRP A 244 -33.41 6.32 -11.08
C TRP A 244 -33.63 4.96 -11.75
N LYS A 245 -34.55 4.17 -11.20
CA LYS A 245 -35.01 2.90 -11.74
C LYS A 245 -36.16 3.18 -12.72
N VAL A 246 -35.85 3.31 -14.01
CA VAL A 246 -36.84 3.53 -15.06
C VAL A 246 -37.84 2.38 -15.10
N ASP A 247 -37.32 1.17 -15.05
CA ASP A 247 -38.02 -0.08 -14.94
C ASP A 247 -37.22 -1.07 -14.05
N PRO A 248 -37.75 -2.25 -13.68
CA PRO A 248 -37.06 -3.22 -12.83
C PRO A 248 -35.69 -3.70 -13.39
N LYS A 249 -35.43 -3.48 -14.67
CA LYS A 249 -34.25 -3.97 -15.39
C LYS A 249 -33.30 -2.85 -15.82
N THR A 250 -33.68 -1.58 -15.69
CA THR A 250 -32.88 -0.42 -16.13
C THR A 250 -32.75 0.59 -15.01
N THR A 251 -31.52 0.90 -14.70
CA THR A 251 -31.13 1.89 -13.68
C THR A 251 -30.14 2.89 -14.25
N PHE A 252 -30.43 4.18 -14.04
CA PHE A 252 -29.50 5.28 -14.21
C PHE A 252 -29.05 5.77 -12.83
N SER A 253 -27.77 6.05 -12.69
CA SER A 253 -27.21 6.63 -11.48
C SER A 253 -26.37 7.84 -11.85
N TYR A 254 -26.58 8.95 -11.17
CA TYR A 254 -25.75 10.14 -11.27
C TYR A 254 -25.15 10.46 -9.92
N ASP A 255 -23.86 10.75 -9.89
CA ASP A 255 -23.12 11.17 -8.69
C ASP A 255 -22.31 12.42 -9.01
N GLN A 256 -22.43 13.41 -8.15
CA GLN A 256 -21.60 14.60 -8.09
C GLN A 256 -20.71 14.54 -6.86
N PHE A 257 -19.39 14.65 -7.07
CA PHE A 257 -18.40 14.74 -6.00
C PHE A 257 -17.77 16.12 -6.02
N PHE A 258 -17.63 16.72 -4.84
CA PHE A 258 -16.82 17.91 -4.62
C PHE A 258 -15.72 17.57 -3.65
N THR A 259 -14.51 17.49 -4.15
CA THR A 259 -13.36 17.20 -3.29
C THR A 259 -12.47 18.43 -3.18
N HIS A 260 -12.18 18.81 -1.95
CA HIS A 260 -11.28 19.90 -1.60
C HIS A 260 -10.09 19.34 -0.83
N TYR A 261 -8.92 19.48 -1.40
CA TYR A 261 -7.66 19.09 -0.78
C TYR A 261 -6.90 20.31 -0.29
N LYS A 262 -6.39 20.23 0.93
CA LYS A 262 -5.46 21.19 1.53
C LYS A 262 -4.20 20.45 1.92
N GLY A 263 -3.10 20.73 1.25
CA GLY A 263 -1.76 20.26 1.60
C GLY A 263 -0.95 21.42 2.19
N GLY A 264 -0.33 21.17 3.33
CA GLY A 264 0.68 22.05 3.90
C GLY A 264 1.91 21.21 4.17
N THR A 265 3.04 21.56 3.58
CA THR A 265 4.31 20.89 3.80
C THR A 265 5.39 21.93 4.01
N ASP A 266 6.04 21.82 5.15
CA ASP A 266 7.16 22.68 5.54
C ASP A 266 8.38 21.79 5.76
N TRP A 267 9.49 22.14 5.10
CA TRP A 267 10.79 21.48 5.25
C TRP A 267 11.74 22.43 5.96
N GLN A 268 12.48 21.89 6.87
CA GLN A 268 13.49 22.68 7.58
C GLN A 268 14.73 21.83 7.89
N LEU A 269 15.89 22.46 7.83
CA LEU A 269 17.08 21.90 8.43
C LEU A 269 16.87 21.84 9.93
N THR A 270 16.99 20.63 10.48
CA THR A 270 16.74 20.44 11.92
C THR A 270 17.90 21.02 12.71
N GLY A 271 17.62 21.81 13.72
CA GLY A 271 18.60 22.16 14.76
C GLY A 271 18.91 20.99 15.70
N LEU A 272 18.63 19.75 15.31
CA LEU A 272 18.82 18.56 16.11
C LEU A 272 20.30 18.19 16.16
N ASN A 273 20.80 17.94 17.37
CA ASN A 273 22.17 17.48 17.60
C ASN A 273 22.29 16.01 17.20
N TYR A 274 22.64 15.74 15.97
CA TYR A 274 23.04 14.40 15.54
C TYR A 274 24.42 14.09 16.11
N ARG A 275 24.56 12.89 16.71
CA ARG A 275 25.81 12.44 17.29
C ARG A 275 26.15 11.05 16.84
N LEU A 276 27.44 10.79 16.63
CA LEU A 276 27.97 9.45 16.43
C LEU A 276 27.93 8.64 17.73
N SER A 277 28.20 7.35 17.63
CA SER A 277 28.26 6.44 18.79
C SER A 277 29.27 6.85 19.86
N ASN A 278 30.35 7.56 19.50
CA ASN A 278 31.35 8.11 20.39
C ASN A 278 30.98 9.50 20.97
N GLY A 279 29.75 10.00 20.68
CA GLY A 279 29.28 11.30 21.15
C GLY A 279 29.69 12.50 20.27
N THR A 280 30.46 12.30 19.22
CA THR A 280 30.91 13.38 18.32
C THR A 280 29.70 13.99 17.59
N PRO A 281 29.53 15.33 17.62
CA PRO A 281 28.47 15.99 16.85
C PRO A 281 28.66 15.78 15.34
N VAL A 282 27.53 15.61 14.61
CA VAL A 282 27.50 15.41 13.18
C VAL A 282 26.48 16.36 12.55
N SER A 283 26.84 17.03 11.48
CA SER A 283 25.92 17.72 10.59
C SER A 283 25.64 16.82 9.38
N LEU A 284 24.38 16.41 9.19
CA LEU A 284 23.98 15.60 8.05
C LEU A 284 23.82 16.42 6.76
N GLY A 285 24.09 17.72 6.82
CA GLY A 285 24.10 18.64 5.67
C GLY A 285 25.49 19.04 5.18
N VAL A 286 26.55 18.34 5.63
CA VAL A 286 27.91 18.61 5.19
C VAL A 286 28.31 17.74 4.01
N ASN A 287 28.71 18.35 2.92
CA ASN A 287 29.30 17.62 1.81
C ASN A 287 30.72 17.18 2.13
N LEU A 288 31.01 15.96 1.80
CA LEU A 288 32.32 15.34 1.95
C LEU A 288 33.24 15.60 0.75
N SER A 289 32.80 16.36 -0.24
CA SER A 289 33.54 16.76 -1.44
C SER A 289 33.68 18.28 -1.51
N SER A 290 34.87 18.80 -1.55
CA SER A 290 35.15 20.22 -1.83
C SER A 290 35.08 20.55 -3.32
N VAL A 291 35.41 19.58 -4.17
CA VAL A 291 35.32 19.63 -5.63
C VAL A 291 34.73 18.31 -6.10
N TRP A 292 34.15 18.26 -7.29
CA TRP A 292 33.65 17.03 -7.88
C TRP A 292 34.64 15.86 -7.75
N GLY A 293 34.26 14.86 -6.99
CA GLY A 293 35.07 13.66 -6.77
C GLY A 293 36.18 13.77 -5.73
N THR A 294 36.50 14.97 -5.21
CA THR A 294 37.52 15.15 -4.19
C THR A 294 36.85 15.31 -2.82
N PRO A 295 37.06 14.38 -1.88
CA PRO A 295 36.55 14.51 -0.53
C PRO A 295 37.04 15.74 0.17
N CYS A 296 36.20 16.41 0.95
CA CYS A 296 36.65 17.42 1.91
C CYS A 296 37.40 16.71 3.04
N SER A 297 38.71 16.95 3.15
CA SER A 297 39.58 16.19 4.04
C SER A 297 39.27 16.40 5.54
N LYS A 298 38.69 17.55 5.88
CA LYS A 298 38.31 17.89 7.26
C LYS A 298 36.95 18.62 7.24
N PRO A 299 35.85 17.92 7.14
CA PRO A 299 34.49 18.55 7.07
C PRO A 299 34.12 19.25 8.39
N PHE A 300 34.76 18.89 9.51
CA PHE A 300 34.54 19.51 10.81
C PHE A 300 35.87 19.98 11.39
N ASN A 301 35.88 21.13 12.06
CA ASN A 301 36.92 21.60 12.89
C ASN A 301 37.03 20.75 14.19
N SER A 302 38.11 20.92 14.94
CA SER A 302 38.33 20.21 16.22
C SER A 302 37.24 20.49 17.27
N ASP A 303 36.60 21.62 17.19
CA ASP A 303 35.47 22.03 18.05
C ASP A 303 34.11 21.51 17.61
N GLY A 304 34.05 20.72 16.51
CA GLY A 304 32.82 20.17 15.95
C GLY A 304 32.06 21.13 15.04
N THR A 305 32.54 22.32 14.79
CA THR A 305 31.95 23.27 13.83
C THR A 305 32.27 22.84 12.39
N VAL A 306 31.40 23.26 11.46
CA VAL A 306 31.56 22.94 10.03
C VAL A 306 32.76 23.71 9.47
N ASN A 307 33.62 23.02 8.74
CA ASN A 307 34.71 23.64 8.02
C ASN A 307 34.17 24.54 6.89
N PRO A 308 34.42 25.85 6.91
CA PRO A 308 33.84 26.79 5.95
C PRO A 308 34.33 26.61 4.51
N THR A 309 35.33 25.78 4.28
CA THR A 309 35.81 25.46 2.92
C THR A 309 35.06 24.30 2.27
N CYS A 310 34.22 23.59 3.02
CA CYS A 310 33.39 22.54 2.52
C CYS A 310 31.99 23.06 2.16
N ASN A 311 31.30 22.38 1.23
CA ASN A 311 29.88 22.66 1.02
C ASN A 311 29.09 22.31 2.27
N ALA A 312 28.18 23.17 2.69
CA ALA A 312 27.39 22.94 3.89
C ALA A 312 26.07 23.73 3.85
N TYR A 313 25.09 23.21 4.58
CA TYR A 313 23.88 23.93 4.93
C TYR A 313 24.04 24.55 6.32
N LEU A 314 23.79 25.84 6.45
CA LEU A 314 23.64 26.54 7.74
C LEU A 314 22.17 26.65 8.12
N ALA A 315 21.31 26.96 7.16
CA ALA A 315 19.88 26.98 7.34
C ALA A 315 19.17 26.62 6.03
N TYR A 316 18.06 25.93 6.15
CA TYR A 316 17.17 25.68 5.02
C TYR A 316 15.72 25.64 5.51
N GLN A 317 14.86 26.29 4.75
CA GLN A 317 13.43 26.26 4.98
C GLN A 317 12.70 26.26 3.63
N ARG A 318 11.65 25.47 3.52
CA ARG A 318 10.74 25.47 2.37
C ARG A 318 9.31 25.35 2.87
N SER A 319 8.41 26.15 2.30
CA SER A 319 6.98 26.03 2.52
C SER A 319 6.24 25.96 1.20
N ALA A 320 5.37 24.97 1.07
CA ALA A 320 4.61 24.72 -0.16
C ALA A 320 3.12 24.42 0.14
N PRO A 321 2.33 25.45 0.53
CA PRO A 321 0.91 25.26 0.82
C PRO A 321 0.11 25.07 -0.46
N THR A 322 -0.47 23.91 -0.65
CA THR A 322 -1.24 23.53 -1.84
C THR A 322 -2.73 23.48 -1.55
N ARG A 323 -3.54 23.96 -2.49
CA ARG A 323 -4.99 23.85 -2.49
C ARG A 323 -5.45 23.27 -3.81
N THR A 324 -6.23 22.19 -3.73
CA THR A 324 -6.78 21.55 -4.93
C THR A 324 -8.27 21.40 -4.80
N LEU A 325 -9.00 21.78 -5.82
CA LEU A 325 -10.42 21.55 -5.97
C LEU A 325 -10.62 20.64 -7.18
N PHE A 326 -11.35 19.54 -6.98
CA PHE A 326 -11.68 18.62 -8.07
C PHE A 326 -13.14 18.16 -8.02
N PRO A 327 -14.02 18.92 -8.67
CA PRO A 327 -15.37 18.46 -8.95
C PRO A 327 -15.31 17.26 -9.89
N THR A 328 -16.12 16.25 -9.61
CA THR A 328 -16.22 15.04 -10.43
C THR A 328 -17.66 14.68 -10.63
N GLU A 329 -18.06 14.47 -11.87
CA GLU A 329 -19.37 14.01 -12.27
C GLU A 329 -19.28 12.59 -12.77
N GLN A 330 -20.21 11.75 -12.34
CA GLN A 330 -20.28 10.36 -12.78
C GLN A 330 -21.70 9.97 -13.15
N LEU A 331 -21.87 9.52 -14.39
CA LEU A 331 -23.11 8.91 -14.87
C LEU A 331 -22.87 7.41 -15.06
N ARG A 332 -23.80 6.59 -14.57
CA ARG A 332 -23.80 5.13 -14.78
C ARG A 332 -25.15 4.69 -15.32
N VAL A 333 -25.14 3.74 -16.22
CA VAL A 333 -26.33 3.08 -16.75
C VAL A 333 -26.13 1.57 -16.70
N GLN A 334 -27.16 0.88 -16.27
CA GLN A 334 -27.25 -0.57 -16.35
C GLN A 334 -28.62 -0.96 -16.87
N SER A 335 -28.67 -1.84 -17.88
CA SER A 335 -29.95 -2.32 -18.44
C SER A 335 -29.84 -3.77 -18.87
N SER A 336 -30.92 -4.52 -18.60
CA SER A 336 -31.17 -5.85 -19.12
C SER A 336 -32.58 -5.95 -19.71
N SER A 337 -33.12 -4.82 -20.18
CA SER A 337 -34.50 -4.74 -20.75
C SER A 337 -34.60 -5.42 -22.10
N ILE A 338 -33.53 -5.49 -22.87
CA ILE A 338 -33.49 -6.23 -24.12
C ILE A 338 -33.27 -7.71 -23.80
N PRO A 339 -34.14 -8.62 -24.24
CA PRO A 339 -33.95 -10.05 -23.99
C PRO A 339 -32.58 -10.54 -24.45
N LYS A 340 -31.87 -11.29 -23.59
CA LYS A 340 -30.52 -11.84 -23.84
C LYS A 340 -29.42 -10.82 -23.98
N VAL A 341 -29.65 -9.53 -23.74
CA VAL A 341 -28.66 -8.48 -23.80
C VAL A 341 -28.59 -7.77 -22.45
N THR A 342 -27.36 -7.65 -21.92
CA THR A 342 -27.06 -6.81 -20.75
C THR A 342 -26.14 -5.71 -21.20
N MET A 343 -26.45 -4.49 -20.82
CA MET A 343 -25.66 -3.29 -21.12
C MET A 343 -25.26 -2.61 -19.82
N ASN A 344 -24.03 -2.14 -19.75
CA ASN A 344 -23.55 -1.30 -18.67
C ASN A 344 -22.68 -0.20 -19.25
N GLY A 345 -22.81 0.99 -18.70
CA GLY A 345 -21.99 2.13 -19.12
C GLY A 345 -21.68 3.04 -17.96
N ARG A 346 -20.53 3.67 -18.02
CA ARG A 346 -20.10 4.69 -17.09
C ARG A 346 -19.42 5.81 -17.85
N LEU A 347 -19.73 7.03 -17.48
CA LEU A 347 -19.02 8.24 -17.92
C LEU A 347 -18.63 9.03 -16.68
N LEU A 348 -17.36 9.38 -16.59
CA LEU A 348 -16.80 10.22 -15.54
C LEU A 348 -16.12 11.43 -16.17
N TYR A 349 -16.48 12.61 -15.69
CA TYR A 349 -15.83 13.86 -16.01
C TYR A 349 -15.27 14.49 -14.71
N ASN A 350 -14.03 14.97 -14.78
CA ASN A 350 -13.40 15.65 -13.67
C ASN A 350 -12.59 16.84 -14.19
N ASP A 351 -12.75 17.98 -13.54
CA ASP A 351 -11.96 19.19 -13.78
C ASP A 351 -11.25 19.59 -12.49
N THR A 352 -9.96 19.36 -12.44
CA THR A 352 -9.15 19.58 -11.26
C THR A 352 -8.30 20.83 -11.40
N THR A 353 -8.39 21.73 -10.42
CA THR A 353 -7.50 22.90 -10.30
C THR A 353 -6.68 22.81 -9.03
N SER A 354 -5.37 22.87 -9.16
CA SER A 354 -4.41 22.88 -8.04
C SER A 354 -3.65 24.20 -8.04
N ASN A 355 -3.57 24.84 -6.89
CA ASN A 355 -2.90 26.12 -6.69
C ASN A 355 -1.88 26.03 -5.57
N LEU A 356 -0.69 26.55 -5.85
CA LEU A 356 0.38 26.81 -4.89
C LEU A 356 0.64 28.33 -4.94
N LYS A 357 0.07 29.10 -4.01
CA LYS A 357 0.08 30.56 -4.09
C LYS A 357 1.29 31.21 -3.42
N ASN A 358 1.84 30.58 -2.40
CA ASN A 358 2.86 31.14 -1.53
C ASN A 358 4.00 30.15 -1.36
N PHE A 359 4.64 29.78 -2.48
CA PHE A 359 5.87 29.02 -2.40
C PHE A 359 6.98 29.91 -1.84
N ASN A 360 7.70 29.41 -0.86
CA ASN A 360 8.85 30.08 -0.28
C ASN A 360 9.92 29.04 0.04
N GLU A 361 11.11 29.27 -0.46
CA GLU A 361 12.29 28.46 -0.15
C GLU A 361 13.44 29.39 0.24
N PHE A 362 14.17 29.00 1.26
CA PHE A 362 15.32 29.71 1.77
C PHE A 362 16.47 28.75 1.99
N PHE A 363 17.59 29.00 1.37
CA PHE A 363 18.85 28.35 1.60
C PHE A 363 19.87 29.36 2.14
N ASN A 364 20.60 28.98 3.19
CA ASN A 364 21.80 29.67 3.64
C ASN A 364 22.87 28.63 3.93
N GLY A 365 24.07 28.83 3.37
CA GLY A 365 25.12 27.86 3.48
C GLY A 365 26.28 28.21 2.56
N PHE A 366 26.90 27.17 2.01
CA PHE A 366 27.92 27.30 1.01
C PHE A 366 27.85 26.16 0.01
N SER A 367 27.81 26.47 -1.25
CA SER A 367 27.92 25.50 -2.33
C SER A 367 29.03 25.90 -3.29
N SER A 368 29.96 25.03 -3.53
CA SER A 368 31.06 25.24 -4.48
C SER A 368 30.59 25.33 -5.95
N ARG A 369 29.38 24.88 -6.26
CA ARG A 369 28.76 25.07 -7.57
C ARG A 369 28.31 26.51 -7.73
N GLY A 370 29.16 27.35 -8.32
CA GLY A 370 28.86 28.75 -8.57
C GLY A 370 29.01 29.68 -7.36
N SER A 371 29.66 29.21 -6.29
CA SER A 371 29.90 30.00 -5.07
C SER A 371 28.60 30.54 -4.43
N LEU A 372 27.52 29.76 -4.49
CA LEU A 372 26.25 30.13 -3.89
C LEU A 372 26.36 30.18 -2.36
N ARG A 373 25.97 31.31 -1.78
CA ARG A 373 25.98 31.57 -0.33
C ARG A 373 24.58 31.58 0.27
N GLN A 374 23.65 32.16 -0.44
CA GLN A 374 22.25 32.24 -0.02
C GLN A 374 21.37 32.24 -1.26
N SER A 375 20.26 31.54 -1.20
CA SER A 375 19.22 31.58 -2.22
C SER A 375 17.86 31.75 -1.56
N ILE A 376 17.05 32.63 -2.12
CA ILE A 376 15.66 32.87 -1.72
C ILE A 376 14.80 32.68 -2.95
N MET A 377 13.92 31.67 -2.94
CA MET A 377 12.98 31.44 -4.03
C MET A 377 11.55 31.68 -3.55
N LYS A 378 10.80 32.54 -4.24
CA LYS A 378 9.40 32.84 -3.94
C LYS A 378 8.57 32.83 -5.21
N GLY A 379 7.31 32.40 -5.07
CA GLY A 379 6.41 32.46 -6.21
C GLY A 379 5.14 31.68 -6.07
N SER A 380 4.56 31.36 -7.19
CA SER A 380 3.30 30.62 -7.28
C SER A 380 3.30 29.65 -8.45
N ALA A 381 2.46 28.63 -8.35
CA ALA A 381 2.21 27.69 -9.43
C ALA A 381 0.72 27.34 -9.48
N ARG A 382 0.22 27.06 -10.69
CA ARG A 382 -1.13 26.57 -10.92
C ARG A 382 -1.09 25.42 -11.91
N ALA A 383 -1.83 24.37 -11.62
CA ALA A 383 -2.02 23.26 -12.54
C ALA A 383 -3.52 22.98 -12.69
N GLU A 384 -3.93 22.71 -13.90
CA GLU A 384 -5.30 22.29 -14.24
C GLU A 384 -5.26 20.96 -14.96
N ARG A 385 -6.15 20.05 -14.57
CA ARG A 385 -6.25 18.73 -15.17
C ARG A 385 -7.70 18.37 -15.43
N ILE A 386 -8.02 18.18 -16.69
CA ILE A 386 -9.29 17.62 -17.14
C ILE A 386 -9.10 16.12 -17.34
N ASN A 387 -10.01 15.33 -16.79
CA ASN A 387 -10.09 13.88 -17.03
C ASN A 387 -11.47 13.53 -17.56
N VAL A 388 -11.49 12.72 -18.60
CA VAL A 388 -12.71 12.08 -19.13
C VAL A 388 -12.45 10.58 -19.17
N ASN A 389 -13.31 9.81 -18.53
CA ASN A 389 -13.25 8.35 -18.53
C ASN A 389 -14.61 7.79 -18.85
N GLY A 390 -14.72 6.98 -19.89
CA GLY A 390 -15.97 6.35 -20.31
C GLY A 390 -15.73 4.89 -20.63
N ASP A 391 -16.60 4.03 -20.11
CA ASP A 391 -16.66 2.63 -20.48
C ASP A 391 -18.10 2.25 -20.83
N PHE A 392 -18.25 1.45 -21.88
CA PHE A 392 -19.53 0.92 -22.29
C PHE A 392 -19.38 -0.54 -22.69
N GLY A 393 -20.12 -1.41 -22.01
CA GLY A 393 -20.07 -2.84 -22.22
C GLY A 393 -21.44 -3.39 -22.62
N VAL A 394 -21.43 -4.30 -23.59
CA VAL A 394 -22.59 -5.07 -24.02
C VAL A 394 -22.25 -6.54 -23.92
N THR A 395 -23.10 -7.31 -23.26
CA THR A 395 -23.03 -8.77 -23.24
C THR A 395 -24.26 -9.34 -23.89
N TRP A 396 -24.08 -10.12 -24.94
CA TRP A 396 -25.16 -10.78 -25.69
C TRP A 396 -25.12 -12.29 -25.48
N GLN A 397 -26.19 -12.85 -24.94
CA GLN A 397 -26.39 -14.30 -24.81
C GLN A 397 -26.90 -14.85 -26.14
N ILE A 398 -26.03 -15.25 -27.06
CA ILE A 398 -26.34 -15.71 -28.41
C ILE A 398 -27.16 -16.99 -28.33
N THR A 399 -26.69 -17.98 -27.58
CA THR A 399 -27.36 -19.23 -27.29
C THR A 399 -27.34 -19.51 -25.79
N ARG A 400 -27.97 -20.59 -25.32
CA ARG A 400 -27.84 -21.00 -23.90
C ARG A 400 -26.43 -21.33 -23.49
N LYS A 401 -25.51 -21.60 -24.45
CA LYS A 401 -24.13 -22.03 -24.21
C LYS A 401 -23.09 -21.01 -24.67
N ILE A 402 -23.46 -20.03 -25.46
CA ILE A 402 -22.50 -19.08 -26.06
C ILE A 402 -22.96 -17.66 -25.74
N SER A 403 -22.06 -16.87 -25.20
CA SER A 403 -22.21 -15.43 -25.06
C SER A 403 -21.02 -14.69 -25.66
N ALA A 404 -21.26 -13.49 -26.14
CA ALA A 404 -20.23 -12.56 -26.58
C ALA A 404 -20.37 -11.28 -25.77
N SER A 405 -19.26 -10.71 -25.38
CA SER A 405 -19.19 -9.39 -24.76
C SER A 405 -18.26 -8.49 -25.54
N ASP A 406 -18.66 -7.24 -25.67
CA ASP A 406 -17.85 -6.16 -26.23
C ASP A 406 -17.79 -5.03 -25.20
N VAL A 407 -16.58 -4.56 -24.92
CA VAL A 407 -16.35 -3.47 -23.98
C VAL A 407 -15.47 -2.43 -24.67
N PHE A 408 -16.02 -1.24 -24.78
CA PHE A 408 -15.34 -0.05 -25.27
C PHE A 408 -14.90 0.79 -24.09
N ASP A 409 -13.59 1.17 -24.04
CA ASP A 409 -13.01 2.02 -23.03
C ASP A 409 -12.42 3.28 -23.68
N TYR A 410 -12.74 4.42 -23.12
CA TYR A 410 -12.16 5.71 -23.48
C TYR A 410 -11.61 6.37 -22.25
N TRP A 411 -10.33 6.79 -22.30
CA TRP A 411 -9.70 7.55 -21.25
C TRP A 411 -8.90 8.69 -21.84
N TYR A 412 -9.15 9.89 -21.36
CA TYR A 412 -8.46 11.09 -21.76
C TYR A 412 -8.12 11.94 -20.55
N PHE A 413 -6.89 12.40 -20.49
CA PHE A 413 -6.57 13.54 -19.64
C PHE A 413 -5.72 14.57 -20.37
N ARG A 414 -5.87 15.82 -19.98
CA ARG A 414 -5.01 16.93 -20.33
C ARG A 414 -4.67 17.70 -19.07
N GLN A 415 -3.39 17.82 -18.79
CA GLN A 415 -2.87 18.60 -17.68
C GLN A 415 -1.97 19.67 -18.22
N HIS A 416 -2.20 20.91 -17.84
CA HIS A 416 -1.29 22.03 -18.08
C HIS A 416 -0.95 22.68 -16.74
N GLY A 417 0.27 23.22 -16.67
CA GLY A 417 0.78 23.87 -15.48
C GLY A 417 1.58 25.10 -15.85
N THR A 418 1.47 26.11 -15.00
CA THR A 418 2.27 27.34 -15.08
C THR A 418 2.90 27.61 -13.74
N ASN A 419 4.11 28.11 -13.74
CA ASN A 419 4.74 28.68 -12.54
C ASN A 419 5.35 30.04 -12.84
N ALA A 420 5.55 30.82 -11.79
CA ALA A 420 6.32 32.05 -11.80
C ALA A 420 7.10 32.12 -10.48
N LEU A 421 8.41 31.90 -10.57
CA LEU A 421 9.32 31.82 -9.43
C LEU A 421 10.39 32.92 -9.58
N ILE A 422 10.59 33.69 -8.52
CA ILE A 422 11.68 34.67 -8.41
C ILE A 422 12.73 34.03 -7.50
N GLU A 423 13.89 33.76 -8.05
CA GLU A 423 15.07 33.29 -7.33
C GLU A 423 16.05 34.45 -7.15
N THR A 424 16.44 34.68 -5.92
CA THR A 424 17.42 35.73 -5.54
C THR A 424 18.61 35.05 -4.93
N ASP A 425 19.72 35.05 -5.64
CA ASP A 425 20.98 34.45 -5.26
C ASP A 425 22.00 35.44 -4.77
N TYR A 426 22.67 35.08 -3.70
CA TYR A 426 23.79 35.80 -3.14
C TYR A 426 25.04 34.95 -3.30
N THR A 427 26.07 35.47 -3.89
CA THR A 427 27.35 34.80 -4.14
C THR A 427 28.32 34.97 -2.97
N GLY A 428 29.30 34.10 -2.89
CA GLY A 428 30.38 34.17 -1.89
C GLY A 428 31.31 32.99 -2.02
N SER A 429 32.59 33.22 -1.85
CA SER A 429 33.65 32.20 -2.00
C SER A 429 33.95 31.45 -0.71
N SER A 430 33.45 31.90 0.42
CA SER A 430 33.69 31.30 1.73
C SER A 430 32.56 31.60 2.70
N MET A 431 32.26 30.68 3.62
CA MET A 431 31.29 30.92 4.70
C MET A 431 31.78 31.95 5.72
N LEU A 432 33.04 32.23 5.78
CA LEU A 432 33.62 33.24 6.66
C LEU A 432 33.40 34.68 6.18
N LEU A 433 33.08 34.86 4.88
CA LEU A 433 32.80 36.15 4.28
C LEU A 433 31.27 36.40 4.18
N PRO A 434 30.81 37.63 4.32
CA PRO A 434 29.44 37.96 4.12
C PRO A 434 29.02 37.66 2.66
N PRO A 435 27.73 37.35 2.42
CA PRO A 435 27.21 37.19 1.06
C PRO A 435 27.46 38.44 0.21
N GLY A 436 27.75 38.25 -1.07
CA GLY A 436 27.87 39.30 -2.05
C GLY A 436 26.54 39.93 -2.43
N ASN A 437 26.54 40.80 -3.46
CA ASN A 437 25.34 41.42 -3.96
C ASN A 437 24.34 40.41 -4.54
N PRO A 438 23.02 40.64 -4.37
CA PRO A 438 22.00 39.74 -4.89
C PRO A 438 21.87 39.82 -6.41
N THR A 439 21.61 38.67 -7.01
CA THR A 439 21.16 38.56 -8.39
C THR A 439 19.78 37.93 -8.41
N SER A 440 18.80 38.60 -8.99
CA SER A 440 17.42 38.07 -9.06
C SER A 440 17.08 37.61 -10.46
N THR A 441 16.52 36.44 -10.58
CA THR A 441 16.07 35.85 -11.83
C THR A 441 14.60 35.44 -11.72
N LEU A 442 13.79 35.88 -12.66
CA LEU A 442 12.41 35.40 -12.80
C LEU A 442 12.40 34.19 -13.75
N THR A 443 11.93 33.06 -13.26
CA THR A 443 11.69 31.88 -14.09
C THR A 443 10.19 31.67 -14.23
N THR A 444 9.74 31.56 -15.46
CA THR A 444 8.35 31.20 -15.79
C THR A 444 8.37 29.99 -16.71
N ASP A 445 7.66 28.93 -16.30
CA ASP A 445 7.52 27.73 -17.10
C ASP A 445 6.07 27.46 -17.42
N TYR A 446 5.85 26.89 -18.58
CA TYR A 446 4.60 26.30 -19.00
C TYR A 446 4.83 24.85 -19.41
N GLN A 447 4.06 23.94 -18.85
CA GLN A 447 4.13 22.54 -19.18
C GLN A 447 2.74 22.03 -19.55
N ILE A 448 2.68 21.13 -20.53
CA ILE A 448 1.46 20.46 -20.93
C ILE A 448 1.75 18.96 -21.13
N LEU A 449 0.91 18.15 -20.51
CA LEU A 449 0.90 16.71 -20.70
C LEU A 449 -0.52 16.27 -21.00
N SER A 450 -0.72 15.48 -22.05
CA SER A 450 -2.01 14.87 -22.31
C SER A 450 -1.85 13.42 -22.74
N GLN A 451 -2.86 12.62 -22.44
CA GLN A 451 -2.95 11.25 -22.92
C GLN A 451 -4.37 10.95 -23.34
N LYS A 452 -4.49 10.35 -24.52
CA LYS A 452 -5.72 9.79 -25.03
C LYS A 452 -5.53 8.27 -25.17
N THR A 453 -6.44 7.51 -24.59
CA THR A 453 -6.44 6.04 -24.70
C THR A 453 -7.81 5.60 -25.17
N VAL A 454 -7.84 4.77 -26.20
CA VAL A 454 -9.02 4.10 -26.71
C VAL A 454 -8.75 2.61 -26.71
N ALA A 455 -9.63 1.83 -26.11
CA ALA A 455 -9.53 0.37 -26.14
C ALA A 455 -10.88 -0.24 -26.51
N ASN A 456 -10.82 -1.34 -27.22
CA ASN A 456 -11.97 -2.20 -27.47
C ASN A 456 -11.59 -3.63 -27.13
N THR A 457 -12.46 -4.32 -26.38
CA THR A 457 -12.24 -5.69 -25.90
C THR A 457 -13.43 -6.54 -26.29
N VAL A 458 -13.20 -7.54 -27.12
CA VAL A 458 -14.22 -8.54 -27.48
C VAL A 458 -13.87 -9.87 -26.83
N VAL A 459 -14.82 -10.48 -26.16
CA VAL A 459 -14.66 -11.80 -25.51
C VAL A 459 -15.82 -12.70 -25.89
N ALA A 460 -15.53 -13.87 -26.43
CA ALA A 460 -16.46 -14.94 -26.60
C ALA A 460 -16.35 -15.94 -25.44
N THR A 461 -17.47 -16.33 -24.86
CA THR A 461 -17.54 -17.31 -23.79
C THR A 461 -18.40 -18.49 -24.23
N TRP A 462 -17.89 -19.69 -24.02
CA TRP A 462 -18.53 -20.93 -24.35
C TRP A 462 -18.69 -21.84 -23.12
N ASP A 463 -19.91 -22.11 -22.72
CA ASP A 463 -20.27 -23.14 -21.76
C ASP A 463 -20.26 -24.52 -22.47
N ALA A 464 -19.04 -25.08 -22.64
CA ALA A 464 -18.81 -26.32 -23.37
C ALA A 464 -19.59 -27.48 -22.73
N SER A 465 -19.65 -27.51 -21.40
CA SER A 465 -20.44 -28.47 -20.62
C SER A 465 -20.83 -27.85 -19.27
N ALA A 466 -21.61 -28.56 -18.46
CA ALA A 466 -21.88 -28.19 -17.07
C ALA A 466 -20.60 -28.11 -16.20
N ARG A 467 -19.50 -28.68 -16.70
CA ARG A 467 -18.19 -28.75 -16.00
C ARG A 467 -17.11 -27.86 -16.58
N ALA A 468 -17.33 -27.25 -17.74
CA ALA A 468 -16.30 -26.48 -18.44
C ALA A 468 -16.88 -25.25 -19.11
N ARG A 469 -16.37 -24.08 -18.73
CA ARG A 469 -16.59 -22.77 -19.37
C ARG A 469 -15.26 -22.25 -19.87
N LEU A 470 -15.22 -21.89 -21.15
CA LEU A 470 -14.03 -21.35 -21.82
C LEU A 470 -14.34 -19.95 -22.31
N SER A 471 -13.36 -19.06 -22.26
CA SER A 471 -13.44 -17.73 -22.85
C SER A 471 -12.19 -17.45 -23.69
N LEU A 472 -12.39 -16.81 -24.83
CA LEU A 472 -11.36 -16.34 -25.70
C LEU A 472 -11.64 -14.89 -26.08
N GLY A 473 -10.67 -14.03 -25.95
CA GLY A 473 -10.85 -12.61 -26.22
C GLY A 473 -9.64 -11.97 -26.87
N TYR A 474 -9.91 -10.81 -27.43
CA TYR A 474 -8.93 -9.93 -28.00
C TYR A 474 -9.20 -8.50 -27.56
N ARG A 475 -8.15 -7.76 -27.18
CA ARG A 475 -8.21 -6.33 -26.89
C ARG A 475 -7.20 -5.60 -27.77
N TYR A 476 -7.68 -4.58 -28.43
CA TYR A 476 -6.85 -3.58 -29.06
C TYR A 476 -6.88 -2.30 -28.24
N ARG A 477 -5.71 -1.72 -27.94
CA ARG A 477 -5.60 -0.45 -27.22
C ARG A 477 -4.66 0.48 -27.98
N SER A 478 -5.15 1.68 -28.28
CA SER A 478 -4.37 2.77 -28.86
C SER A 478 -4.23 3.87 -27.82
N ARG A 479 -3.00 4.25 -27.54
CA ARG A 479 -2.65 5.29 -26.58
C ARG A 479 -1.78 6.32 -27.28
N THR A 480 -2.15 7.60 -27.18
CA THR A 480 -1.37 8.72 -27.69
C THR A 480 -1.00 9.63 -26.50
N ILE A 481 0.29 9.77 -26.25
CA ILE A 481 0.83 10.65 -25.22
C ILE A 481 1.41 11.87 -25.93
N LYS A 482 1.04 13.07 -25.45
CA LYS A 482 1.57 14.32 -25.96
C LYS A 482 2.18 15.09 -24.80
N ASP A 483 3.48 15.41 -24.93
CA ASP A 483 4.25 16.22 -24.00
C ASP A 483 4.91 17.34 -24.79
N LEU A 484 4.48 18.61 -24.51
CA LEU A 484 4.89 19.80 -25.27
C LEU A 484 4.92 19.52 -26.79
N ASP A 485 6.12 19.31 -27.33
CA ASP A 485 6.36 19.14 -28.75
C ASP A 485 6.46 17.68 -29.22
N HIS A 486 6.39 16.71 -28.26
CA HIS A 486 6.52 15.30 -28.57
C HIS A 486 5.18 14.60 -28.54
N ILE A 487 4.93 13.80 -29.58
CA ILE A 487 3.74 12.94 -29.66
C ILE A 487 4.21 11.51 -29.79
N THR A 488 3.84 10.67 -28.84
CA THR A 488 4.19 9.25 -28.82
C THR A 488 2.93 8.41 -28.94
N PRO A 489 2.64 7.86 -30.14
CA PRO A 489 1.57 6.87 -30.29
C PRO A 489 2.09 5.51 -29.83
N ILE A 490 1.23 4.73 -29.18
CA ILE A 490 1.50 3.37 -28.71
C ILE A 490 0.29 2.51 -29.03
N HIS A 491 0.53 1.39 -29.73
CA HIS A 491 -0.51 0.44 -30.06
C HIS A 491 -0.23 -0.89 -29.36
N GLU A 492 -1.25 -1.40 -28.69
CA GLU A 492 -1.16 -2.61 -27.90
C GLU A 492 -2.18 -3.64 -28.38
N ASN A 493 -1.72 -4.86 -28.55
CA ASN A 493 -2.53 -6.02 -28.92
C ASN A 493 -2.51 -7.01 -27.76
N TRP A 494 -3.68 -7.42 -27.30
CA TRP A 494 -3.84 -8.33 -26.17
C TRP A 494 -4.59 -9.58 -26.58
N GLY A 495 -4.04 -10.75 -26.25
CA GLY A 495 -4.74 -12.03 -26.30
C GLY A 495 -5.23 -12.39 -24.91
N LEU A 496 -6.52 -12.74 -24.80
CA LEU A 496 -7.17 -13.08 -23.53
C LEU A 496 -7.69 -14.50 -23.59
N PHE A 497 -7.41 -15.30 -22.58
CA PHE A 497 -7.94 -16.66 -22.47
C PHE A 497 -8.37 -16.93 -21.04
N GLY A 498 -9.54 -17.56 -20.88
CA GLY A 498 -10.06 -17.97 -19.58
C GLY A 498 -10.63 -19.39 -19.63
N ALA A 499 -10.48 -20.12 -18.54
CA ALA A 499 -11.09 -21.42 -18.37
C ALA A 499 -11.59 -21.59 -16.93
N ALA A 500 -12.86 -21.91 -16.76
CA ALA A 500 -13.44 -22.29 -15.48
C ALA A 500 -13.87 -23.77 -15.56
N LEU A 501 -13.19 -24.63 -14.83
CA LEU A 501 -13.31 -26.06 -14.91
C LEU A 501 -13.82 -26.63 -13.57
N ARG A 502 -14.71 -27.61 -13.65
CA ARG A 502 -15.22 -28.41 -12.54
C ARG A 502 -15.09 -29.89 -12.88
N PRO A 503 -13.87 -30.45 -12.90
CA PRO A 503 -13.66 -31.84 -13.30
C PRO A 503 -14.48 -32.81 -12.45
N THR A 504 -14.59 -32.51 -11.17
CA THR A 504 -15.46 -33.19 -10.20
C THR A 504 -16.31 -32.17 -9.43
N PRO A 505 -17.38 -32.56 -8.74
CA PRO A 505 -18.13 -31.65 -7.87
C PRO A 505 -17.28 -30.99 -6.80
N GLN A 506 -16.22 -31.66 -6.35
CA GLN A 506 -15.32 -31.23 -5.29
C GLN A 506 -14.18 -30.30 -5.79
N LEU A 507 -13.83 -30.35 -7.09
CA LEU A 507 -12.69 -29.60 -7.63
C LEU A 507 -13.15 -28.49 -8.58
N ARG A 508 -12.73 -27.27 -8.27
CA ARG A 508 -12.94 -26.07 -9.11
C ARG A 508 -11.59 -25.49 -9.46
N ILE A 509 -11.38 -25.23 -10.75
CA ILE A 509 -10.15 -24.62 -11.26
C ILE A 509 -10.55 -23.45 -12.15
N ASN A 510 -10.02 -22.27 -11.88
CA ASN A 510 -10.13 -21.11 -12.75
C ASN A 510 -8.73 -20.73 -13.23
N PHE A 511 -8.61 -20.59 -14.53
CA PHE A 511 -7.40 -20.15 -15.22
C PHE A 511 -7.71 -18.91 -16.04
N ASN A 512 -6.89 -17.86 -15.94
CA ASN A 512 -6.93 -16.69 -16.79
C ASN A 512 -5.52 -16.41 -17.31
N PHE A 513 -5.45 -16.01 -18.55
CA PHE A 513 -4.23 -15.58 -19.22
C PHE A 513 -4.49 -14.30 -19.99
N ASP A 514 -3.63 -13.31 -19.77
CA ASP A 514 -3.59 -12.06 -20.52
C ASP A 514 -2.19 -11.90 -21.09
N GLY A 515 -2.07 -11.82 -22.42
CA GLY A 515 -0.80 -11.59 -23.12
C GLY A 515 -0.87 -10.32 -23.93
N MET A 516 0.13 -9.43 -23.80
CA MET A 516 0.19 -8.14 -24.48
C MET A 516 1.48 -8.00 -25.27
N TYR A 517 1.35 -7.37 -26.43
CA TYR A 517 2.44 -6.84 -27.22
C TYR A 517 2.17 -5.39 -27.60
N ALA A 518 3.14 -4.49 -27.32
CA ALA A 518 3.12 -3.09 -27.72
C ALA A 518 4.22 -2.80 -28.77
N ASP A 519 3.93 -1.95 -29.74
CA ASP A 519 4.86 -1.51 -30.75
C ASP A 519 6.00 -0.65 -30.16
N HIS A 520 5.68 0.19 -29.17
CA HIS A 520 6.60 1.10 -28.50
C HIS A 520 6.45 1.07 -26.98
N ALA A 521 7.50 1.43 -26.26
CA ALA A 521 7.49 1.71 -24.84
C ALA A 521 7.59 3.23 -24.63
N PHE A 522 6.80 3.77 -23.68
CA PHE A 522 6.86 5.20 -23.37
C PHE A 522 8.07 5.55 -22.48
N THR A 523 8.36 4.71 -21.51
CA THR A 523 9.50 4.87 -20.61
C THR A 523 10.38 3.63 -20.65
N ARG A 524 11.61 3.72 -20.11
CA ARG A 524 12.55 2.60 -20.06
C ARG A 524 12.02 1.38 -19.30
N ILE A 525 11.08 1.58 -18.37
CA ILE A 525 10.45 0.52 -17.58
C ILE A 525 9.03 0.17 -18.04
N SER A 526 8.55 0.78 -19.15
CA SER A 526 7.25 0.42 -19.73
C SER A 526 7.35 -0.88 -20.51
N PRO A 527 6.41 -1.81 -20.35
CA PRO A 527 6.48 -3.09 -21.07
C PRO A 527 6.17 -2.93 -22.56
N ARG A 528 6.94 -3.61 -23.39
CA ARG A 528 6.57 -3.94 -24.78
C ARG A 528 5.92 -5.32 -24.89
N GLN A 529 6.21 -6.19 -23.94
CA GLN A 529 5.60 -7.50 -23.82
C GLN A 529 5.19 -7.71 -22.36
N LEU A 530 3.99 -8.24 -22.18
CA LEU A 530 3.44 -8.57 -20.86
C LEU A 530 2.73 -9.92 -20.94
N GLN A 531 2.92 -10.72 -19.91
CA GLN A 531 2.22 -11.99 -19.72
C GLN A 531 1.71 -12.04 -18.27
N HIS A 532 0.44 -12.35 -18.12
CA HIS A 532 -0.17 -12.51 -16.82
C HIS A 532 -0.96 -13.82 -16.78
N TYR A 533 -0.62 -14.65 -15.82
CA TYR A 533 -1.27 -15.93 -15.58
C TYR A 533 -1.87 -15.91 -14.18
N LEU A 534 -3.14 -16.20 -14.08
CA LEU A 534 -3.84 -16.35 -12.81
C LEU A 534 -4.54 -17.70 -12.76
N VAL A 535 -4.09 -18.56 -11.84
CA VAL A 535 -4.69 -19.87 -11.57
C VAL A 535 -5.26 -19.86 -10.16
N ARG A 536 -6.50 -20.26 -10.01
CA ARG A 536 -7.12 -20.52 -8.70
C ARG A 536 -7.73 -21.89 -8.69
N ALA A 537 -7.39 -22.69 -7.70
CA ALA A 537 -7.95 -24.01 -7.49
C ALA A 537 -8.56 -24.10 -6.10
N THR A 538 -9.71 -24.74 -6.00
CA THR A 538 -10.34 -25.09 -4.72
C THR A 538 -10.74 -26.55 -4.81
N TYR A 539 -10.30 -27.33 -3.85
CA TYR A 539 -10.61 -28.75 -3.73
C TYR A 539 -11.25 -29.03 -2.38
N GLN A 540 -12.48 -29.46 -2.39
CA GLN A 540 -13.27 -29.78 -1.20
C GLN A 540 -13.68 -31.26 -1.24
N PRO A 541 -12.78 -32.21 -0.82
CA PRO A 541 -13.10 -33.63 -0.84
C PRO A 541 -14.23 -33.98 0.11
N HIS A 542 -14.31 -33.27 1.23
CA HIS A 542 -15.35 -33.42 2.24
C HIS A 542 -15.89 -32.04 2.65
N THR A 543 -17.06 -31.97 3.20
CA THR A 543 -17.68 -30.71 3.68
C THR A 543 -16.84 -30.02 4.75
N TRP A 544 -16.05 -30.76 5.48
CA TRP A 544 -15.18 -30.30 6.56
C TRP A 544 -13.71 -30.08 6.15
N LEU A 545 -13.34 -30.34 4.88
CA LEU A 545 -11.96 -30.23 4.41
C LEU A 545 -11.91 -29.45 3.09
N THR A 546 -11.25 -28.33 3.10
CA THR A 546 -11.07 -27.47 1.92
C THR A 546 -9.59 -27.17 1.70
N PHE A 547 -9.11 -27.41 0.50
CA PHE A 547 -7.82 -26.93 0.02
C PHE A 547 -8.02 -25.81 -0.98
N SER A 548 -7.20 -24.79 -0.91
CA SER A 548 -7.17 -23.68 -1.88
C SER A 548 -5.75 -23.45 -2.38
N GLY A 549 -5.63 -23.10 -3.64
CA GLY A 549 -4.34 -22.72 -4.25
C GLY A 549 -4.54 -21.57 -5.20
N THR A 550 -3.62 -20.61 -5.17
CA THR A 550 -3.58 -19.50 -6.11
C THR A 550 -2.16 -19.34 -6.63
N ALA A 551 -2.01 -19.24 -7.94
CA ALA A 551 -0.78 -18.81 -8.58
C ALA A 551 -1.08 -17.59 -9.42
N ASN A 552 -0.35 -16.50 -9.17
CA ASN A 552 -0.44 -15.24 -9.89
C ASN A 552 0.96 -14.92 -10.40
N ILE A 553 1.15 -14.95 -11.71
CA ILE A 553 2.44 -14.78 -12.37
C ILE A 553 2.30 -13.64 -13.37
N PHE A 554 2.99 -12.56 -13.08
CA PHE A 554 3.07 -11.40 -13.94
C PHE A 554 4.51 -11.24 -14.42
N GLU A 555 4.70 -11.12 -15.71
CA GLU A 555 6.00 -10.88 -16.35
C GLU A 555 5.88 -9.76 -17.38
N SER A 556 6.79 -8.81 -17.34
CA SER A 556 6.86 -7.74 -18.32
C SER A 556 8.28 -7.54 -18.81
N ARG A 557 8.40 -7.14 -20.10
CA ARG A 557 9.70 -6.94 -20.75
C ARG A 557 9.66 -5.72 -21.66
N ASP A 558 10.78 -5.01 -21.67
CA ASP A 558 11.20 -4.16 -22.77
C ASP A 558 12.55 -4.66 -23.28
N ASN A 559 12.55 -5.30 -24.42
CA ASN A 559 13.71 -5.96 -25.03
C ASN A 559 14.55 -5.04 -25.94
N VAL A 560 14.38 -3.72 -25.83
CA VAL A 560 15.28 -2.77 -26.49
C VAL A 560 16.67 -2.92 -25.90
N GLN A 561 17.67 -3.13 -26.75
CA GLN A 561 19.04 -3.51 -26.35
C GLN A 561 19.66 -2.55 -25.31
N THR A 562 19.37 -1.25 -25.41
CA THR A 562 19.89 -0.21 -24.50
C THR A 562 19.16 -0.13 -23.16
N VAL A 563 18.05 -0.86 -23.01
CA VAL A 563 17.19 -0.86 -21.83
C VAL A 563 17.14 -2.24 -21.19
N ASN A 564 16.86 -3.26 -21.99
CA ASN A 564 16.71 -4.67 -21.60
C ASN A 564 15.99 -4.82 -20.24
N HIS A 565 14.85 -4.14 -20.11
CA HIS A 565 14.06 -4.18 -18.88
C HIS A 565 13.33 -5.51 -18.75
N LEU A 566 13.43 -6.13 -17.59
CA LEU A 566 12.68 -7.31 -17.20
C LEU A 566 12.12 -7.10 -15.80
N GLU A 567 10.84 -7.32 -15.66
CA GLU A 567 10.14 -7.31 -14.38
C GLU A 567 9.31 -8.58 -14.25
N HIS A 568 9.30 -9.18 -13.06
CA HIS A 568 8.29 -10.17 -12.72
C HIS A 568 7.79 -10.00 -11.29
N ASN A 569 6.51 -10.32 -11.11
CA ASN A 569 5.88 -10.47 -9.81
C ASN A 569 5.17 -11.83 -9.81
N ARG A 570 5.74 -12.79 -9.12
CA ARG A 570 5.27 -14.16 -9.05
C ARG A 570 4.82 -14.46 -7.63
N SER A 571 3.57 -14.83 -7.45
CA SER A 571 3.07 -15.24 -6.15
C SER A 571 2.34 -16.57 -6.25
N ILE A 572 2.60 -17.45 -5.29
CA ILE A 572 1.95 -18.75 -5.15
C ILE A 572 1.50 -18.87 -3.70
N SER A 573 0.26 -19.23 -3.50
CA SER A 573 -0.27 -19.48 -2.15
C SER A 573 -1.07 -20.77 -2.09
N PHE A 574 -0.98 -21.44 -0.96
CA PHE A 574 -1.76 -22.62 -0.62
C PHE A 574 -2.43 -22.41 0.72
N GLY A 575 -3.66 -22.89 0.84
CA GLY A 575 -4.41 -22.87 2.08
C GLY A 575 -5.11 -24.21 2.31
N ALA A 576 -5.26 -24.57 3.56
CA ALA A 576 -6.08 -25.70 3.98
C ALA A 576 -6.93 -25.28 5.18
N SER A 577 -8.22 -25.59 5.12
CA SER A 577 -9.17 -25.40 6.22
C SER A 577 -9.81 -26.74 6.55
N ILE A 578 -9.73 -27.11 7.82
CA ILE A 578 -10.14 -28.41 8.36
C ILE A 578 -11.09 -28.14 9.53
N ALA A 579 -12.35 -28.48 9.40
CA ALA A 579 -13.37 -28.31 10.43
C ALA A 579 -14.31 -29.54 10.49
N PRO A 580 -13.85 -30.66 11.04
CA PRO A 580 -14.61 -31.94 11.02
C PRO A 580 -15.85 -31.95 11.92
N GLY A 581 -16.05 -30.90 12.68
CA GLY A 581 -17.23 -30.70 13.53
C GLY A 581 -17.26 -29.30 14.10
N GLU A 582 -18.23 -29.03 14.96
CA GLU A 582 -18.41 -27.69 15.54
C GLU A 582 -17.40 -27.33 16.64
N LYS A 583 -16.64 -28.36 17.13
CA LYS A 583 -15.77 -28.18 18.30
C LYS A 583 -14.39 -27.65 18.00
N TRP A 584 -13.89 -27.80 16.79
CA TRP A 584 -12.58 -27.29 16.42
C TRP A 584 -12.43 -27.07 14.92
N SER A 585 -11.62 -26.10 14.58
CA SER A 585 -11.15 -25.84 13.21
C SER A 585 -9.65 -25.58 13.19
N LEU A 586 -9.04 -25.95 12.09
CA LEU A 586 -7.64 -25.67 11.81
C LEU A 586 -7.54 -25.00 10.44
N ASP A 587 -6.92 -23.84 10.40
CA ASP A 587 -6.62 -23.12 9.19
C ASP A 587 -5.11 -23.01 9.00
N MET A 588 -4.63 -23.34 7.81
CA MET A 588 -3.22 -23.27 7.44
C MET A 588 -3.07 -22.51 6.14
N SER A 589 -2.06 -21.68 6.05
CA SER A 589 -1.68 -21.03 4.80
C SER A 589 -0.17 -20.96 4.63
N TYR A 590 0.27 -21.07 3.40
CA TYR A 590 1.63 -20.81 2.98
C TYR A 590 1.62 -19.99 1.69
N GLY A 591 2.49 -19.01 1.58
CA GLY A 591 2.65 -18.22 0.39
C GLY A 591 4.12 -17.93 0.10
N TYR A 592 4.40 -17.83 -1.17
CA TYR A 592 5.66 -17.38 -1.73
C TYR A 592 5.37 -16.23 -2.68
N SER A 593 6.13 -15.16 -2.59
CA SER A 593 6.07 -14.02 -3.51
C SER A 593 7.50 -13.66 -3.92
N ASP A 594 7.69 -13.40 -5.20
CA ASP A 594 8.97 -13.04 -5.78
C ASP A 594 8.77 -11.80 -6.66
N ILE A 595 9.31 -10.67 -6.22
CA ILE A 595 9.31 -9.41 -6.94
C ILE A 595 10.72 -9.18 -7.46
N PHE A 596 10.85 -9.13 -8.76
CA PHE A 596 12.13 -8.93 -9.42
C PHE A 596 12.02 -7.86 -10.50
N SER A 597 13.04 -7.01 -10.59
CA SER A 597 13.19 -6.03 -11.68
C SER A 597 14.66 -5.86 -12.01
N THR A 598 14.97 -5.82 -13.30
CA THR A 598 16.30 -5.48 -13.79
C THR A 598 16.21 -4.56 -14.99
N THR A 599 17.17 -3.64 -15.10
CA THR A 599 17.22 -2.64 -16.18
C THR A 599 18.66 -2.23 -16.42
N ILE A 600 19.08 -2.16 -17.67
CA ILE A 600 20.38 -1.56 -18.01
C ILE A 600 20.28 -0.05 -17.79
N LEU A 601 21.16 0.46 -16.95
CA LEU A 601 21.30 1.88 -16.67
C LEU A 601 22.59 2.38 -17.31
N CYS A 602 22.42 3.42 -18.08
CA CYS A 602 23.48 4.03 -18.83
C CYS A 602 23.38 5.55 -18.76
N TYR A 603 24.37 6.20 -18.18
CA TYR A 603 24.43 7.65 -18.15
C TYR A 603 25.87 8.14 -18.27
N ALA A 604 26.03 9.35 -18.83
CA ALA A 604 27.30 10.04 -18.91
C ALA A 604 27.31 11.22 -17.92
N SER A 605 28.46 11.48 -17.31
CA SER A 605 28.63 12.63 -16.42
C SER A 605 28.63 13.99 -17.16
N THR A 606 28.92 13.96 -18.45
CA THR A 606 28.85 15.12 -19.36
C THR A 606 27.98 14.77 -20.57
N PRO A 607 27.07 15.67 -21.01
CA PRO A 607 26.32 15.41 -22.21
C PRO A 607 27.29 15.30 -23.40
N PRO A 608 27.08 14.33 -24.30
CA PRO A 608 27.88 14.22 -25.51
C PRO A 608 27.75 15.53 -26.34
N PRO A 609 28.81 15.99 -27.00
CA PRO A 609 28.71 17.10 -27.93
C PRO A 609 27.67 16.78 -29.01
N PRO A 610 26.90 17.77 -29.51
CA PRO A 610 25.93 17.55 -30.56
C PRO A 610 26.67 17.06 -31.81
N THR A 611 26.61 15.77 -32.06
CA THR A 611 27.15 15.17 -33.28
C THR A 611 26.02 15.01 -34.29
N ALA A 612 26.21 15.52 -35.49
CA ALA A 612 25.31 15.32 -36.62
C ALA A 612 25.40 13.85 -37.11
N GLY A 613 24.64 12.96 -36.45
CA GLY A 613 24.57 11.55 -36.81
C GLY A 613 23.63 10.76 -35.91
N PRO A 614 23.12 9.59 -36.31
CA PRO A 614 22.29 8.78 -35.46
C PRO A 614 23.09 8.38 -34.22
N ALA A 615 22.50 8.56 -33.05
CA ALA A 615 23.11 8.20 -31.77
C ALA A 615 23.52 6.72 -31.79
N PRO A 616 24.76 6.38 -31.38
CA PRO A 616 25.21 4.99 -31.38
C PRO A 616 24.33 4.17 -30.41
N PRO A 617 24.05 2.90 -30.73
CA PRO A 617 23.09 2.06 -30.01
C PRO A 617 23.56 1.58 -28.62
N VAL A 618 24.77 1.94 -28.21
CA VAL A 618 25.40 1.54 -26.94
C VAL A 618 25.73 2.80 -26.15
N CYS A 619 25.82 2.70 -24.83
CA CYS A 619 26.35 3.70 -23.92
C CYS A 619 27.74 4.20 -24.34
N VAL A 620 27.83 4.88 -25.44
CA VAL A 620 29.08 5.52 -25.89
C VAL A 620 29.04 6.96 -25.40
N SER A 621 29.91 7.29 -24.47
CA SER A 621 30.02 8.63 -23.94
C SER A 621 31.40 9.22 -24.21
N VAL A 622 31.44 10.51 -24.42
CA VAL A 622 32.63 11.32 -24.24
C VAL A 622 32.77 11.53 -22.75
N GLY A 623 33.69 10.79 -22.12
CA GLY A 623 33.86 10.75 -20.67
C GLY A 623 33.81 9.31 -20.14
N THR A 624 33.94 9.11 -18.85
CA THR A 624 33.76 7.78 -18.22
C THR A 624 32.27 7.44 -18.17
N PRO A 625 31.75 6.55 -19.07
CA PRO A 625 30.38 6.14 -19.01
C PRO A 625 30.18 5.25 -17.79
N TYR A 626 29.09 5.46 -17.10
CA TYR A 626 28.61 4.50 -16.14
C TYR A 626 27.58 3.59 -16.81
N GLN A 627 27.88 2.30 -16.82
CA GLN A 627 26.92 1.27 -17.25
C GLN A 627 26.82 0.22 -16.16
N SER A 628 25.62 -0.05 -15.71
CA SER A 628 25.34 -1.09 -14.72
C SER A 628 23.95 -1.68 -14.96
N ASP A 629 23.81 -2.95 -14.64
CA ASP A 629 22.53 -3.60 -14.50
C ASP A 629 21.98 -3.25 -13.10
N GLY A 630 21.03 -2.31 -13.06
CA GLY A 630 20.24 -2.09 -11.86
C GLY A 630 19.30 -3.27 -11.67
N TYR A 631 19.43 -4.04 -10.59
CA TYR A 631 18.47 -5.07 -10.28
C TYR A 631 17.96 -4.99 -8.85
N TYR A 632 16.72 -5.43 -8.67
CA TYR A 632 16.04 -5.59 -7.39
C TYR A 632 15.37 -6.97 -7.39
N ASP A 633 15.58 -7.72 -6.33
CA ASP A 633 15.06 -9.07 -6.16
C ASP A 633 14.58 -9.22 -4.70
N GLN A 634 13.30 -9.55 -4.50
CA GLN A 634 12.71 -9.65 -3.16
C GLN A 634 11.83 -10.90 -3.01
N PRO A 635 12.45 -12.09 -2.90
CA PRO A 635 11.70 -13.27 -2.55
C PRO A 635 11.22 -13.21 -1.10
N THR A 636 9.93 -13.41 -0.90
CA THR A 636 9.25 -13.39 0.39
C THR A 636 8.50 -14.69 0.60
N GLN A 637 8.66 -15.28 1.76
CA GLN A 637 7.90 -16.45 2.20
C GLN A 637 7.08 -16.09 3.43
N TYR A 638 5.86 -16.55 3.49
CA TYR A 638 5.02 -16.40 4.67
C TYR A 638 4.19 -17.65 4.92
N GLY A 639 3.96 -17.93 6.18
CA GLY A 639 3.15 -19.05 6.60
C GLY A 639 2.33 -18.71 7.82
N SER A 640 1.18 -19.34 7.94
CA SER A 640 0.39 -19.27 9.16
C SER A 640 -0.34 -20.59 9.40
N PHE A 641 -0.53 -20.93 10.67
CA PHE A 641 -1.54 -21.88 11.07
C PHE A 641 -2.30 -21.35 12.29
N GLY A 642 -3.55 -21.69 12.41
CA GLY A 642 -4.39 -21.31 13.53
C GLY A 642 -5.38 -22.41 13.86
N VAL A 643 -5.52 -22.72 15.13
CA VAL A 643 -6.50 -23.66 15.68
C VAL A 643 -7.47 -22.88 16.53
N VAL A 644 -8.76 -23.10 16.30
CA VAL A 644 -9.83 -22.63 17.18
C VAL A 644 -10.56 -23.85 17.70
N SER A 645 -10.77 -23.90 19.01
CA SER A 645 -11.44 -25.04 19.65
C SER A 645 -12.40 -24.59 20.74
N SER A 646 -13.55 -25.23 20.80
CA SER A 646 -14.53 -25.11 21.88
C SER A 646 -14.71 -26.47 22.55
N PRO A 647 -13.72 -26.94 23.36
CA PRO A 647 -13.75 -28.26 23.97
C PRO A 647 -14.92 -28.42 24.93
N LEU A 648 -15.35 -27.33 25.55
CA LEU A 648 -16.51 -27.26 26.45
C LEU A 648 -17.44 -26.14 25.95
N LYS A 649 -18.74 -26.23 26.25
CA LYS A 649 -19.76 -25.24 25.82
C LYS A 649 -19.48 -23.77 26.20
N ARG A 650 -18.68 -23.57 27.26
CA ARG A 650 -18.35 -22.23 27.81
C ARG A 650 -16.86 -21.89 27.73
N PHE A 651 -16.07 -22.72 27.11
CA PHE A 651 -14.63 -22.55 27.08
C PHE A 651 -14.13 -22.61 25.65
N HIS A 652 -13.53 -21.54 25.21
CA HIS A 652 -13.02 -21.35 23.84
C HIS A 652 -11.51 -21.12 23.89
N VAL A 653 -10.78 -21.77 23.02
CA VAL A 653 -9.34 -21.65 22.92
C VAL A 653 -8.99 -21.34 21.47
N ASN A 654 -8.06 -20.43 21.27
CA ASN A 654 -7.41 -20.23 20.01
C ASN A 654 -5.89 -20.28 20.18
N ALA A 655 -5.19 -20.80 19.21
CA ALA A 655 -3.73 -20.78 19.18
C ALA A 655 -3.24 -20.80 17.74
N GLY A 656 -2.10 -20.22 17.49
CA GLY A 656 -1.55 -20.25 16.15
C GLY A 656 -0.14 -19.67 16.07
N TYR A 657 0.38 -19.67 14.85
CA TYR A 657 1.71 -19.18 14.55
C TYR A 657 1.72 -18.49 13.19
N ARG A 658 2.37 -17.36 13.11
CA ARG A 658 2.62 -16.63 11.87
C ARG A 658 4.11 -16.42 11.69
N ILE A 659 4.59 -16.61 10.49
CA ILE A 659 5.99 -16.43 10.13
C ILE A 659 6.08 -15.76 8.76
N SER A 660 7.03 -14.85 8.60
CA SER A 660 7.45 -14.37 7.29
C SER A 660 8.96 -14.20 7.23
N ALA A 661 9.52 -14.42 6.06
CA ALA A 661 10.93 -14.25 5.79
C ALA A 661 11.10 -13.57 4.42
N VAL A 662 11.91 -12.55 4.39
CA VAL A 662 12.31 -11.82 3.18
C VAL A 662 13.80 -12.05 2.97
N ASN A 663 14.21 -12.36 1.75
CA ASN A 663 15.62 -12.57 1.39
C ASN A 663 15.96 -11.76 0.14
N GLY A 664 15.85 -10.43 0.28
CA GLY A 664 16.04 -9.49 -0.82
C GLY A 664 17.49 -9.24 -1.18
N LYS A 665 17.70 -8.83 -2.43
CA LYS A 665 18.99 -8.43 -2.99
C LYS A 665 18.78 -7.24 -3.93
N THR A 666 19.78 -6.37 -4.03
CA THR A 666 19.80 -5.26 -4.98
C THR A 666 21.23 -4.93 -5.42
N THR A 667 21.35 -4.26 -6.55
CA THR A 667 22.63 -3.70 -6.99
C THR A 667 22.85 -2.34 -6.37
N PHE A 668 24.06 -2.09 -5.88
CA PHE A 668 24.47 -0.77 -5.46
C PHE A 668 24.97 0.02 -6.66
N MET A 669 24.24 1.02 -7.07
CA MET A 669 24.64 1.93 -8.15
C MET A 669 25.62 3.00 -7.69
N ASN A 670 25.60 3.33 -6.41
CA ASN A 670 26.53 4.24 -5.78
C ASN A 670 27.17 3.52 -4.60
N ILE A 671 28.50 3.40 -4.61
CA ILE A 671 29.27 2.77 -3.54
C ILE A 671 29.11 3.47 -2.16
N ARG A 672 28.60 4.70 -2.16
CA ARG A 672 28.24 5.44 -0.94
C ARG A 672 26.80 5.16 -0.48
N GLN A 673 26.03 4.43 -1.28
CA GLN A 673 24.68 4.11 -0.93
C GLN A 673 24.64 2.94 0.05
N VAL A 674 23.97 3.12 1.17
CA VAL A 674 23.59 2.04 2.07
C VAL A 674 22.14 1.72 1.82
N THR A 675 21.85 0.53 1.34
CA THR A 675 20.50 0.02 1.40
C THR A 675 20.23 -0.41 2.84
N GLY A 676 19.02 -0.19 3.32
CA GLY A 676 18.53 -0.86 4.52
C GLY A 676 18.61 -2.38 4.36
N SER A 677 18.36 -3.13 5.42
CA SER A 677 18.31 -4.57 5.34
C SER A 677 17.20 -5.00 4.39
N LEU A 678 17.59 -5.75 3.36
CA LEU A 678 16.62 -6.43 2.47
C LEU A 678 16.32 -7.85 2.95
N GLN A 679 16.95 -8.28 4.05
CA GLN A 679 16.74 -9.60 4.65
C GLN A 679 16.15 -9.42 6.03
N SER A 680 15.00 -10.02 6.25
CA SER A 680 14.32 -9.96 7.54
C SER A 680 13.48 -11.21 7.78
N HIS A 681 13.26 -11.50 9.05
CA HIS A 681 12.32 -12.51 9.48
C HIS A 681 11.44 -11.97 10.60
N PHE A 682 10.18 -12.34 10.56
CA PHE A 682 9.19 -11.99 11.57
C PHE A 682 8.43 -13.24 11.99
N GLN A 683 8.23 -13.43 13.29
CA GLN A 683 7.49 -14.53 13.85
C GLN A 683 6.52 -14.05 14.93
N SER A 684 5.35 -14.67 14.99
CA SER A 684 4.31 -14.30 15.94
C SER A 684 3.46 -15.50 16.33
N PRO A 685 3.91 -16.34 17.29
CA PRO A 685 3.03 -17.26 17.98
C PRO A 685 2.01 -16.50 18.83
N TYR A 686 0.80 -17.04 18.92
CA TYR A 686 -0.25 -16.51 19.76
C TYR A 686 -1.10 -17.63 20.34
N ALA A 687 -1.68 -17.35 21.51
CA ALA A 687 -2.67 -18.23 22.15
C ALA A 687 -3.67 -17.37 22.92
N GLY A 688 -4.92 -17.80 22.94
CA GLY A 688 -5.98 -17.12 23.66
C GLY A 688 -6.97 -18.10 24.24
N VAL A 689 -7.58 -17.67 25.34
CA VAL A 689 -8.67 -18.39 25.99
C VAL A 689 -9.82 -17.42 26.28
N ALA A 690 -11.04 -17.87 26.07
CA ALA A 690 -12.23 -17.18 26.49
C ALA A 690 -13.12 -18.14 27.30
N TRP A 691 -13.57 -17.68 28.45
CA TRP A 691 -14.40 -18.46 29.35
C TRP A 691 -15.68 -17.71 29.70
N ASP A 692 -16.82 -18.24 29.29
CA ASP A 692 -18.14 -17.73 29.63
C ASP A 692 -18.49 -18.17 31.05
N LEU A 693 -18.18 -17.32 32.04
CA LEU A 693 -18.47 -17.56 33.44
C LEU A 693 -19.99 -17.68 33.67
N GLU A 694 -20.71 -16.75 33.08
CA GLU A 694 -22.16 -16.68 33.04
C GLU A 694 -22.62 -16.24 31.63
N PRO A 695 -23.92 -16.32 31.31
CA PRO A 695 -24.41 -15.88 29.99
C PRO A 695 -24.06 -14.43 29.62
N LYS A 696 -23.81 -13.59 30.64
CA LYS A 696 -23.49 -12.18 30.47
C LYS A 696 -22.02 -11.83 30.65
N TRP A 697 -21.23 -12.72 31.24
CA TRP A 697 -19.84 -12.44 31.58
C TRP A 697 -18.90 -13.41 30.89
N THR A 698 -17.99 -12.87 30.11
CA THR A 698 -16.90 -13.62 29.47
C THR A 698 -15.57 -13.05 29.95
N TRP A 699 -14.72 -13.91 30.51
CA TRP A 699 -13.33 -13.59 30.78
C TRP A 699 -12.47 -14.01 29.60
N LYS A 700 -11.47 -13.18 29.23
CA LYS A 700 -10.54 -13.44 28.13
C LYS A 700 -9.10 -13.21 28.56
N ALA A 701 -8.21 -14.03 28.08
CA ALA A 701 -6.78 -13.87 28.19
C ALA A 701 -6.12 -14.25 26.86
N ASP A 702 -5.40 -13.34 26.27
CA ASP A 702 -4.68 -13.55 25.02
C ASP A 702 -3.19 -13.27 25.23
N TYR A 703 -2.35 -14.12 24.70
CA TYR A 703 -0.92 -13.98 24.64
C TYR A 703 -0.45 -13.88 23.20
N ASN A 704 0.39 -12.90 22.91
CA ASN A 704 1.05 -12.74 21.61
C ASN A 704 2.54 -12.51 21.83
N PHE A 705 3.34 -13.28 21.15
CA PHE A 705 4.77 -13.02 21.03
C PHE A 705 5.05 -12.41 19.67
N TYR A 706 5.98 -11.47 19.62
CA TYR A 706 6.49 -10.88 18.40
C TYR A 706 8.01 -10.94 18.40
N GLY A 707 8.58 -11.59 17.39
CA GLY A 707 10.02 -11.64 17.16
C GLY A 707 10.36 -11.09 15.78
N TYR A 708 11.30 -10.16 15.73
CA TYR A 708 11.78 -9.58 14.48
C TYR A 708 13.30 -9.58 14.45
N GLY A 709 13.88 -9.95 13.30
CA GLY A 709 15.31 -9.90 13.06
C GLY A 709 15.62 -9.49 11.63
N GLU A 710 16.70 -8.73 11.47
CA GLU A 710 17.24 -8.31 10.18
C GLU A 710 18.61 -8.94 9.94
N GLY A 711 18.88 -9.37 8.69
CA GLY A 711 20.22 -9.62 8.18
C GLY A 711 20.95 -8.28 8.00
N LEU A 712 22.13 -8.15 8.57
CA LEU A 712 22.94 -6.95 8.40
C LEU A 712 23.52 -6.92 6.98
N PRO A 713 23.23 -5.88 6.17
CA PRO A 713 23.77 -5.82 4.82
C PRO A 713 25.28 -5.54 4.87
N ILE A 714 25.73 -4.38 5.02
CA ILE A 714 27.16 -4.02 5.02
C ILE A 714 27.36 -2.85 5.98
N GLY A 715 28.18 -3.02 6.98
CA GLY A 715 28.56 -1.98 7.94
C GLY A 715 27.78 -2.01 9.26
N PRO A 716 28.22 -1.27 10.28
CA PRO A 716 27.59 -1.22 11.57
C PRO A 716 26.30 -0.40 11.48
N THR A 717 25.18 -1.07 11.51
CA THR A 717 23.86 -0.44 11.68
C THR A 717 23.42 -0.56 13.13
N LEU A 718 22.50 0.30 13.56
CA LEU A 718 21.84 0.10 14.86
C LEU A 718 21.09 -1.24 14.81
N PRO A 719 21.20 -2.07 15.86
CA PRO A 719 20.42 -3.31 15.92
C PRO A 719 18.93 -2.97 15.90
N ARG A 720 18.22 -3.53 14.91
CA ARG A 720 16.78 -3.34 14.77
C ARG A 720 15.98 -4.55 15.24
N ASN A 721 16.66 -5.56 15.74
CA ASN A 721 16.05 -6.77 16.26
C ASN A 721 15.29 -6.47 17.56
N PHE A 722 14.13 -7.09 17.72
CA PHE A 722 13.38 -7.02 18.97
C PHE A 722 12.61 -8.30 19.25
N HIS A 723 12.26 -8.48 20.52
CA HIS A 723 11.28 -9.45 20.99
C HIS A 723 10.26 -8.73 21.87
N ALA A 724 9.00 -9.13 21.79
CA ALA A 724 7.96 -8.60 22.66
C ALA A 724 6.98 -9.67 23.07
N ASN A 725 6.66 -9.71 24.36
CA ASN A 725 5.60 -10.52 24.95
C ASN A 725 4.42 -9.60 25.30
N ILE A 726 3.24 -9.90 24.79
CA ILE A 726 2.04 -9.12 25.06
C ILE A 726 0.98 -10.03 25.65
N VAL A 727 0.58 -9.76 26.86
CA VAL A 727 -0.56 -10.39 27.52
C VAL A 727 -1.71 -9.39 27.54
N THR A 728 -2.85 -9.78 27.00
CA THR A 728 -4.09 -9.01 27.06
C THR A 728 -5.07 -9.72 27.97
N LEU A 729 -5.53 -9.03 29.01
CA LEU A 729 -6.56 -9.53 29.92
C LEU A 729 -7.80 -8.68 29.74
N ALA A 730 -8.96 -9.31 29.63
CA ALA A 730 -10.22 -8.61 29.42
C ALA A 730 -11.41 -9.32 30.10
N VAL A 731 -12.38 -8.49 30.43
CA VAL A 731 -13.72 -8.93 30.87
C VAL A 731 -14.73 -8.28 29.92
N ARG A 732 -15.55 -9.10 29.31
CA ARG A 732 -16.68 -8.68 28.50
C ARG A 732 -17.97 -8.86 29.28
N TYR A 733 -18.77 -7.81 29.35
CA TYR A 733 -20.12 -7.85 29.90
C TYR A 733 -21.14 -7.63 28.77
N ALA A 734 -22.12 -8.52 28.67
CA ALA A 734 -23.27 -8.41 27.76
C ALA A 734 -24.53 -8.08 28.53
N PHE A 735 -25.17 -6.96 28.18
CA PHE A 735 -26.35 -6.45 28.91
C PHE A 735 -27.64 -7.11 28.44
#